data_fafc0cfea62689e261cd3e0eb41f913e
#
_entry.id   fafc0cfea62689e261cd3e0eb41f913e
#
_cell.length_a   1.000
_cell.length_b   1.000
_cell.length_c   1.000
_cell.angle_alpha   90.00
_cell.angle_beta   90.00
_cell.angle_gamma   90.00
#
_symmetry.space_group_name_H-M   'P 1'
#
loop_
_entity.id
_entity.type
_entity.pdbx_description
1 polymer ?
#
loop_
_entity_poly.entity_id
_entity_poly.type
_entity_poly.pdbx_seq_one_letter_code
_entity_poly.pdbx_strand_id
1 'polypeptide(L)'
;MPLNLCHMSQVLLSIPPHLNDYLSSKEGKKLWSKRIQAATDDSPTYIDSDPRSRRLGSGGGTVNLLHQAWVNREHGKHLSLYEWLSSDQKLIIHAGGQSRRLPSYAAVGKIFMPIPRGSGLQAERYDQMLADFQIPAYQQVLHEAGRKAAVLVTAGDVWLEFDPLQTPVISSDICCLGMHATASLAKDFGVFFVDKKKIRESHENPIRTFLQKPSVGEIASRSRDTKFLVDTGMWLLSAEALILLFKRCGWNNKNEQFDTEDGFPAYLDLYTEIGTVLSRSQNPPAELKKLGWNKLTSSVVPLKEARFFHLGSSKQVFDSFHEIQAHHGIKNNVLASCTPPTSLPKAARGPVWLDSVQSRPIDFRGYNFATGLPKQIKIKRFDKGVCLELLPYSKSSWILRPYHINDALRGKPSQKATICGSKASTWLEKRSLALEDLDVFDLPIYPILEAENITQKILDWFFAEKPDAEAGKLILKAKRISAAQIPDHVNFERFFKQRLHAYKSDLIEGFESAIKASSSDIFAQDFSAIADYIRKEAPELKTWLEIKSPSLLKSLKRPELASRLLMLLAEINQGNKKRSYAQRGYKRLQDIVLASNQFSKVIPKRSIKDDQIVWARSPVRLDLAGGWTDTPPHCFEYGGSVINAGVLLNGQPPIQVFVRPIQENIFRIRSIDLGSAEEIKTYKDLSGFTDPKSNFSLAKAALALCGFFPDFSASRKNRSLATHIAAFGSGLEITLLSAVPKGSGLGTSSILGATLLSALNRACGLGWNEVDLYQRVLAMEQLVTTGGGWQDQAGALFKSIKLIETTSGLSQSPKVTYLSNELLGNNHANKTTLLYYTGITRFAKGILKEIVHDMFLGKSATLRVLKLIRLNTRHLQRALTHNNKFEFDRCIARSWELNKRLDPGTTTQEVEKIISTAGPDLSACKLLGAGGGGYMLLCASTPSAATRIKQRLEKNPPNRKARFVEFRLLDNAVDVSVS
;
A
#
# COMPACT_ATOMS: atom_id res chain seq x y z
N MET A 1 27.50 -9.38 -0.59
CA MET A 1 27.12 -9.04 0.80
C MET A 1 25.82 -9.76 1.09
N PRO A 2 25.65 -10.47 2.20
CA PRO A 2 24.41 -11.18 2.48
C PRO A 2 23.27 -10.18 2.61
N LEU A 3 22.17 -10.46 1.93
CA LEU A 3 20.86 -9.79 2.09
C LEU A 3 20.35 -10.13 3.51
N ASN A 4 20.89 -9.46 4.52
CA ASN A 4 20.44 -9.64 5.87
C ASN A 4 19.20 -8.82 6.14
N LEU A 5 18.14 -9.55 6.51
CA LEU A 5 17.04 -9.20 7.42
C LEU A 5 16.33 -7.84 7.16
N CYS A 6 15.02 -7.88 7.15
CA CYS A 6 14.13 -6.74 7.35
C CYS A 6 14.63 -5.81 8.46
N HIS A 7 15.57 -4.91 8.15
CA HIS A 7 15.81 -3.76 9.01
C HIS A 7 14.63 -2.80 8.78
N MET A 8 13.71 -2.78 9.72
CA MET A 8 12.69 -1.75 9.75
C MET A 8 13.40 -0.42 9.93
N SER A 9 13.21 0.53 9.00
CA SER A 9 13.75 1.88 9.16
C SER A 9 13.13 2.56 10.37
N GLN A 10 13.94 3.26 11.15
CA GLN A 10 13.41 4.10 12.22
C GLN A 10 12.72 5.33 11.63
N VAL A 11 11.51 5.65 12.09
CA VAL A 11 10.76 6.84 11.67
C VAL A 11 10.95 7.96 12.69
N LEU A 12 11.43 9.11 12.24
CA LEU A 12 11.67 10.29 13.06
C LEU A 12 10.73 11.41 12.60
N LEU A 13 9.85 11.88 13.48
CA LEU A 13 8.87 12.91 13.16
C LEU A 13 9.19 14.21 13.91
N SER A 14 9.41 15.30 13.18
CA SER A 14 9.43 16.63 13.76
C SER A 14 8.03 17.24 13.70
N ILE A 15 7.41 17.50 14.86
CA ILE A 15 6.05 18.00 14.99
C ILE A 15 6.01 19.33 15.77
N PRO A 16 4.86 20.05 15.83
CA PRO A 16 4.75 21.23 16.67
C PRO A 16 5.02 20.94 18.15
N PRO A 17 5.74 21.82 18.88
CA PRO A 17 6.16 21.56 20.26
C PRO A 17 5.02 21.21 21.23
N HIS A 18 3.90 21.94 21.17
CA HIS A 18 2.76 21.73 22.06
C HIS A 18 2.08 20.36 21.83
N LEU A 19 2.04 19.92 20.56
CA LEU A 19 1.55 18.58 20.26
C LEU A 19 2.53 17.52 20.77
N ASN A 20 3.85 17.76 20.65
CA ASN A 20 4.88 16.87 21.17
C ASN A 20 4.73 16.68 22.69
N ASP A 21 4.53 17.78 23.45
CA ASP A 21 4.31 17.71 24.89
C ASP A 21 3.07 16.85 25.25
N TYR A 22 1.97 17.05 24.50
CA TYR A 22 0.78 16.24 24.70
C TYR A 22 1.01 14.77 24.37
N LEU A 23 1.62 14.45 23.21
CA LEU A 23 1.88 13.06 22.80
C LEU A 23 2.87 12.35 23.73
N SER A 24 3.73 13.09 24.43
CA SER A 24 4.65 12.57 25.43
C SER A 24 3.97 12.30 26.78
N SER A 25 2.80 12.86 27.03
CA SER A 25 1.98 12.60 28.21
C SER A 25 1.41 11.17 28.23
N LYS A 26 0.98 10.72 29.42
CA LYS A 26 0.36 9.39 29.60
C LYS A 26 -0.91 9.22 28.75
N GLU A 27 -1.74 10.26 28.72
CA GLU A 27 -2.99 10.32 27.96
C GLU A 27 -2.73 10.34 26.46
N GLY A 28 -1.79 11.16 26.01
CA GLY A 28 -1.40 11.26 24.59
C GLY A 28 -0.82 9.94 24.08
N LYS A 29 0.09 9.32 24.82
CA LYS A 29 0.64 8.01 24.49
C LYS A 29 -0.44 6.93 24.34
N LYS A 30 -1.43 6.92 25.22
CA LYS A 30 -2.53 5.95 25.17
C LYS A 30 -3.41 6.13 23.93
N LEU A 31 -3.74 7.36 23.56
CA LEU A 31 -4.65 7.68 22.46
C LEU A 31 -3.98 7.57 21.09
N TRP A 32 -2.69 7.96 20.97
CA TRP A 32 -2.07 8.20 19.67
C TRP A 32 -0.91 7.29 19.32
N SER A 33 -0.23 6.65 20.32
CA SER A 33 0.90 5.76 20.00
C SER A 33 0.49 4.68 18.99
N LYS A 34 -0.66 4.04 19.21
CA LYS A 34 -1.17 2.99 18.31
C LYS A 34 -1.53 3.50 16.92
N ARG A 35 -2.02 4.76 16.85
CA ARG A 35 -2.39 5.35 15.55
C ARG A 35 -1.16 5.70 14.71
N ILE A 36 -0.11 6.21 15.37
CA ILE A 36 1.18 6.48 14.72
C ILE A 36 1.85 5.16 14.33
N GLN A 37 1.88 4.17 15.22
CA GLN A 37 2.38 2.83 14.90
C GLN A 37 1.72 2.22 13.66
N ALA A 38 0.39 2.34 13.53
CA ALA A 38 -0.31 1.88 12.33
C ALA A 38 0.09 2.63 11.05
N ALA A 39 0.47 3.90 11.14
CA ALA A 39 0.99 4.66 10.00
C ALA A 39 2.43 4.27 9.65
N THR A 40 3.21 3.81 10.62
CA THR A 40 4.62 3.43 10.47
C THR A 40 4.83 1.92 10.27
N ASP A 41 3.76 1.15 10.08
CA ASP A 41 3.80 -0.33 10.01
C ASP A 41 4.61 -0.94 11.17
N ASP A 42 4.35 -0.46 12.40
CA ASP A 42 5.04 -0.85 13.64
C ASP A 42 6.56 -0.57 13.67
N SER A 43 7.09 0.21 12.73
CA SER A 43 8.50 0.62 12.76
C SER A 43 8.81 1.44 14.01
N PRO A 44 10.03 1.32 14.57
CA PRO A 44 10.47 2.15 15.69
C PRO A 44 10.28 3.63 15.36
N THR A 45 9.53 4.34 16.17
CA THR A 45 9.18 5.74 15.91
C THR A 45 9.66 6.62 17.06
N TYR A 46 10.35 7.71 16.71
CA TYR A 46 10.74 8.76 17.62
C TYR A 46 10.11 10.08 17.17
N ILE A 47 9.50 10.80 18.11
CA ILE A 47 8.80 12.05 17.85
C ILE A 47 9.42 13.12 18.71
N ASP A 48 9.72 14.27 18.09
CA ASP A 48 10.26 15.42 18.81
C ASP A 48 9.90 16.72 18.08
N SER A 49 10.33 17.83 18.62
CA SER A 49 10.08 19.17 18.09
C SER A 49 11.34 20.03 18.16
N ASP A 50 11.37 21.11 17.39
CA ASP A 50 12.35 22.15 17.59
C ASP A 50 12.14 22.84 18.96
N PRO A 51 13.19 23.40 19.57
CA PRO A 51 13.06 24.18 20.79
C PRO A 51 12.06 25.33 20.63
N ARG A 52 11.24 25.60 21.65
CA ARG A 52 10.25 26.70 21.60
C ARG A 52 10.90 28.09 21.45
N SER A 53 12.13 28.25 21.97
CA SER A 53 12.83 29.53 22.04
C SER A 53 13.44 29.98 20.71
N ARG A 54 13.68 29.05 19.77
CA ARG A 54 14.35 29.41 18.51
C ARG A 54 14.00 28.48 17.35
N ARG A 55 14.16 29.02 16.15
CA ARG A 55 14.04 28.24 14.90
C ARG A 55 15.42 27.70 14.53
N LEU A 56 15.46 26.42 14.20
CA LEU A 56 16.70 25.76 13.78
C LEU A 56 16.87 25.71 12.26
N GLY A 57 15.83 25.96 11.49
CA GLY A 57 15.81 25.75 10.03
C GLY A 57 15.70 24.28 9.67
N SER A 58 15.56 23.95 8.38
CA SER A 58 15.35 22.55 7.93
C SER A 58 16.56 21.65 8.20
N GLY A 59 17.78 22.17 8.07
CA GLY A 59 19.02 21.43 8.36
C GLY A 59 19.31 21.33 9.86
N GLY A 60 19.18 22.43 10.60
CA GLY A 60 19.37 22.41 12.06
C GLY A 60 18.31 21.55 12.76
N GLY A 61 17.04 21.60 12.33
CA GLY A 61 15.98 20.70 12.82
C GLY A 61 16.24 19.24 12.51
N THR A 62 16.81 18.90 11.32
CA THR A 62 17.28 17.55 11.00
C THR A 62 18.33 17.06 12.00
N VAL A 63 19.33 17.90 12.27
CA VAL A 63 20.42 17.61 13.22
C VAL A 63 19.88 17.47 14.63
N ASN A 64 19.00 18.37 15.08
CA ASN A 64 18.37 18.29 16.40
C ASN A 64 17.60 16.97 16.57
N LEU A 65 16.74 16.63 15.63
CA LEU A 65 15.91 15.42 15.70
C LEU A 65 16.77 14.14 15.74
N LEU A 66 17.83 14.07 14.92
CA LEU A 66 18.79 12.96 14.93
C LEU A 66 19.55 12.89 16.25
N HIS A 67 20.02 14.04 16.78
CA HIS A 67 20.71 14.09 18.05
C HIS A 67 19.83 13.63 19.20
N GLN A 68 18.60 14.13 19.30
CA GLN A 68 17.66 13.73 20.36
C GLN A 68 17.29 12.26 20.23
N ALA A 69 17.08 11.72 19.02
CA ALA A 69 16.84 10.30 18.81
C ALA A 69 18.06 9.43 19.20
N TRP A 70 19.28 9.91 18.94
CA TRP A 70 20.51 9.22 19.35
C TRP A 70 20.68 9.23 20.87
N VAL A 71 20.46 10.35 21.55
CA VAL A 71 20.59 10.48 23.02
C VAL A 71 19.55 9.62 23.74
N ASN A 72 18.29 9.64 23.26
CA ASN A 72 17.17 8.98 23.92
C ASN A 72 16.92 7.52 23.45
N ARG A 73 17.84 6.93 22.69
CA ARG A 73 17.68 5.56 22.17
C ARG A 73 17.69 4.51 23.28
N GLU A 74 16.83 3.51 23.17
CA GLU A 74 16.76 2.39 24.12
C GLU A 74 17.85 1.34 23.87
N HIS A 75 18.20 1.11 22.58
CA HIS A 75 19.16 0.12 22.15
C HIS A 75 20.43 0.76 21.55
N GLY A 76 21.56 0.04 21.60
CA GLY A 76 22.81 0.52 21.01
C GLY A 76 23.42 1.73 21.71
N LYS A 77 23.23 1.88 23.02
CA LYS A 77 23.75 3.01 23.83
C LYS A 77 25.28 3.16 23.78
N HIS A 78 26.01 2.10 23.45
CA HIS A 78 27.45 2.09 23.27
C HIS A 78 27.93 2.62 21.92
N LEU A 79 27.02 2.80 20.92
CA LEU A 79 27.39 3.27 19.60
C LEU A 79 27.68 4.76 19.62
N SER A 80 28.80 5.17 19.01
CA SER A 80 29.06 6.57 18.69
C SER A 80 27.99 7.11 17.72
N LEU A 81 27.89 8.43 17.58
CA LEU A 81 26.95 9.05 16.65
C LEU A 81 27.12 8.51 15.23
N TYR A 82 28.36 8.37 14.74
CA TYR A 82 28.62 7.85 13.39
C TYR A 82 28.18 6.39 13.22
N GLU A 83 28.51 5.54 14.18
CA GLU A 83 28.11 4.12 14.16
C GLU A 83 26.60 3.99 14.20
N TRP A 84 25.90 4.77 15.03
CA TRP A 84 24.44 4.78 15.10
C TRP A 84 23.81 5.29 13.80
N LEU A 85 24.36 6.33 13.19
CA LEU A 85 23.89 6.81 11.88
C LEU A 85 24.04 5.75 10.78
N SER A 86 25.10 4.93 10.88
CA SER A 86 25.44 3.89 9.91
C SER A 86 24.75 2.53 10.17
N SER A 87 24.23 2.28 11.39
CA SER A 87 23.68 0.97 11.78
C SER A 87 22.37 0.66 11.07
N ASP A 88 21.42 1.58 11.15
CA ASP A 88 20.07 1.44 10.65
C ASP A 88 19.66 2.66 9.80
N GLN A 89 18.77 2.45 8.85
CA GLN A 89 18.23 3.54 8.03
C GLN A 89 17.18 4.33 8.83
N LYS A 90 17.13 5.65 8.62
CA LYS A 90 16.19 6.54 9.30
C LYS A 90 15.42 7.40 8.31
N LEU A 91 14.10 7.44 8.48
CA LEU A 91 13.21 8.32 7.75
C LEU A 91 12.87 9.55 8.60
N ILE A 92 13.22 10.74 8.15
CA ILE A 92 12.85 12.00 8.78
C ILE A 92 11.73 12.67 8.00
N ILE A 93 10.67 13.06 8.72
CA ILE A 93 9.59 13.87 8.15
C ILE A 93 9.44 15.16 8.96
N HIS A 94 9.71 16.29 8.32
CA HIS A 94 9.49 17.60 8.90
C HIS A 94 8.04 18.02 8.78
N ALA A 95 7.26 17.87 9.85
CA ALA A 95 5.86 18.22 9.93
C ALA A 95 5.56 19.39 10.90
N GLY A 96 6.58 19.97 11.49
CA GLY A 96 6.50 21.15 12.33
C GLY A 96 6.31 22.44 11.52
N GLY A 97 6.41 23.59 12.21
CA GLY A 97 6.30 24.91 11.63
C GLY A 97 4.94 25.56 11.87
N GLN A 98 4.85 26.89 11.57
CA GLN A 98 3.70 27.72 11.94
C GLN A 98 2.46 27.51 11.06
N SER A 99 2.56 26.86 9.93
CA SER A 99 1.48 26.54 8.98
C SER A 99 0.51 27.72 8.70
N ARG A 100 1.02 28.94 8.63
CA ARG A 100 0.25 30.20 8.55
C ARG A 100 -0.77 30.22 7.40
N ARG A 101 -0.46 29.55 6.26
CA ARG A 101 -1.31 29.49 5.06
C ARG A 101 -2.30 28.32 5.05
N LEU A 102 -2.19 27.41 6.02
CA LEU A 102 -3.14 26.30 6.27
C LEU A 102 -3.48 26.26 7.76
N PRO A 103 -4.26 27.25 8.24
CA PRO A 103 -4.52 27.40 9.66
C PRO A 103 -5.13 26.18 10.32
N SER A 104 -6.09 25.53 9.67
CA SER A 104 -6.84 24.40 10.23
C SER A 104 -5.97 23.21 10.69
N TYR A 105 -4.73 23.14 10.30
CA TYR A 105 -3.79 22.09 10.72
C TYR A 105 -2.50 22.63 11.34
N ALA A 106 -2.49 23.92 11.70
CA ALA A 106 -1.31 24.54 12.32
C ALA A 106 -1.01 23.97 13.71
N ALA A 107 -2.04 23.66 14.50
CA ALA A 107 -1.87 23.16 15.86
C ALA A 107 -1.45 21.67 15.91
N VAL A 108 -1.91 20.87 14.96
CA VAL A 108 -1.67 19.41 14.96
C VAL A 108 -0.58 18.96 13.98
N GLY A 109 -0.11 19.84 13.10
CA GLY A 109 0.85 19.51 12.04
C GLY A 109 0.18 18.91 10.79
N LYS A 110 0.69 19.28 9.63
CA LYS A 110 0.10 18.92 8.32
C LYS A 110 0.13 17.43 8.02
N ILE A 111 1.10 16.70 8.54
CA ILE A 111 1.21 15.25 8.36
C ILE A 111 0.00 14.49 8.92
N PHE A 112 -0.68 15.07 9.92
CA PHE A 112 -1.89 14.52 10.54
C PHE A 112 -3.19 15.07 9.92
N MET A 113 -3.08 15.80 8.81
CA MET A 113 -4.24 16.21 8.03
C MET A 113 -4.98 14.97 7.53
N PRO A 114 -6.29 14.85 7.78
CA PRO A 114 -7.06 13.72 7.30
C PRO A 114 -7.15 13.73 5.78
N ILE A 115 -7.15 12.56 5.18
CA ILE A 115 -7.41 12.39 3.76
C ILE A 115 -8.86 12.00 3.58
N PRO A 116 -9.67 12.84 2.93
CA PRO A 116 -11.12 12.62 2.83
C PRO A 116 -11.47 11.39 2.03
N ARG A 117 -12.59 10.77 2.38
CA ARG A 117 -13.23 9.74 1.55
C ARG A 117 -13.71 10.34 0.24
N GLY A 118 -13.70 9.54 -0.83
CA GLY A 118 -14.12 10.00 -2.16
C GLY A 118 -13.16 11.00 -2.80
N SER A 119 -11.93 11.12 -2.29
CA SER A 119 -10.90 11.98 -2.86
C SER A 119 -10.28 11.41 -4.16
N GLY A 120 -10.54 10.15 -4.49
CA GLY A 120 -9.87 9.42 -5.57
C GLY A 120 -8.65 8.64 -5.10
N LEU A 121 -8.14 8.93 -3.92
CA LEU A 121 -7.15 8.10 -3.26
C LEU A 121 -7.82 6.83 -2.77
N GLN A 122 -7.15 5.70 -2.92
CA GLN A 122 -7.63 4.46 -2.31
C GLN A 122 -7.67 4.68 -0.80
N ALA A 123 -8.89 4.86 -0.28
CA ALA A 123 -9.12 4.98 1.13
C ALA A 123 -8.89 3.62 1.75
N GLU A 124 -7.72 3.45 2.36
CA GLU A 124 -7.37 2.21 3.05
C GLU A 124 -7.96 2.18 4.46
N ARG A 125 -8.05 3.35 5.10
CA ARG A 125 -8.60 3.51 6.46
C ARG A 125 -9.67 4.59 6.50
N TYR A 126 -10.67 4.38 7.33
CA TYR A 126 -11.74 5.36 7.52
C TYR A 126 -11.26 6.67 8.18
N ASP A 127 -10.22 6.58 9.00
CA ASP A 127 -9.56 7.67 9.73
C ASP A 127 -8.19 8.04 9.15
N GLN A 128 -7.95 7.77 7.87
CA GLN A 128 -6.64 7.94 7.26
C GLN A 128 -6.17 9.40 7.26
N MET A 129 -4.86 9.57 7.36
CA MET A 129 -4.15 10.84 7.37
C MET A 129 -3.06 10.84 6.31
N LEU A 130 -2.51 12.00 6.02
CA LEU A 130 -1.41 12.13 5.05
C LEU A 130 -0.21 11.23 5.40
N ALA A 131 0.08 11.04 6.69
CA ALA A 131 1.10 10.12 7.19
C ALA A 131 0.94 8.69 6.64
N ASP A 132 -0.29 8.19 6.52
CA ASP A 132 -0.56 6.81 6.07
C ASP A 132 -0.13 6.56 4.61
N PHE A 133 -0.02 7.62 3.83
CA PHE A 133 0.43 7.57 2.44
C PHE A 133 1.92 7.85 2.29
N GLN A 134 2.43 8.85 3.03
CA GLN A 134 3.82 9.29 2.93
C GLN A 134 4.78 8.26 3.53
N ILE A 135 4.55 7.84 4.77
CA ILE A 135 5.51 7.02 5.52
C ILE A 135 5.82 5.72 4.79
N PRO A 136 4.85 4.89 4.39
CA PRO A 136 5.16 3.63 3.71
C PRO A 136 5.88 3.81 2.36
N ALA A 137 5.52 4.86 1.60
CA ALA A 137 6.17 5.15 0.32
C ALA A 137 7.63 5.58 0.52
N TYR A 138 7.91 6.42 1.51
CA TYR A 138 9.25 6.92 1.81
C TYR A 138 10.13 5.85 2.45
N GLN A 139 9.58 4.98 3.29
CA GLN A 139 10.29 3.80 3.79
C GLN A 139 10.70 2.86 2.65
N GLN A 140 9.84 2.68 1.65
CA GLN A 140 10.19 1.88 0.48
C GLN A 140 11.30 2.54 -0.35
N VAL A 141 11.27 3.87 -0.54
CA VAL A 141 12.37 4.62 -1.18
C VAL A 141 13.69 4.38 -0.46
N LEU A 142 13.68 4.52 0.85
CA LEU A 142 14.87 4.35 1.68
C LEU A 142 15.41 2.91 1.61
N HIS A 143 14.54 1.93 1.63
CA HIS A 143 14.90 0.52 1.46
C HIS A 143 15.54 0.26 0.09
N GLU A 144 14.95 0.77 -1.00
CA GLU A 144 15.49 0.59 -2.36
C GLU A 144 16.83 1.29 -2.57
N ALA A 145 17.04 2.44 -1.90
CA ALA A 145 18.29 3.19 -1.99
C ALA A 145 19.51 2.44 -1.45
N GLY A 146 19.31 1.42 -0.62
CA GLY A 146 20.37 0.59 -0.04
C GLY A 146 21.13 1.28 1.11
N ARG A 147 22.10 0.59 1.68
CA ARG A 147 22.76 0.97 2.93
C ARG A 147 23.57 2.28 2.89
N LYS A 148 23.97 2.76 1.70
CA LYS A 148 24.66 4.06 1.57
C LYS A 148 23.75 5.21 2.03
N ALA A 149 22.45 5.08 1.84
CA ALA A 149 21.45 6.01 2.34
C ALA A 149 21.20 5.75 3.85
N ALA A 150 21.86 6.50 4.71
CA ALA A 150 21.66 6.41 6.15
C ALA A 150 20.35 7.08 6.59
N VAL A 151 20.01 8.21 5.96
CA VAL A 151 18.80 8.99 6.28
C VAL A 151 18.11 9.44 4.99
N LEU A 152 16.78 9.38 4.98
CA LEU A 152 15.92 10.09 4.03
C LEU A 152 15.26 11.26 4.75
N VAL A 153 15.53 12.48 4.31
CA VAL A 153 14.86 13.71 4.81
C VAL A 153 13.72 14.08 3.88
N THR A 154 12.54 14.36 4.44
CA THR A 154 11.33 14.70 3.67
C THR A 154 10.50 15.79 4.32
N ALA A 155 9.60 16.41 3.55
CA ALA A 155 8.64 17.40 4.01
C ALA A 155 7.26 16.79 4.28
N GLY A 156 6.63 17.17 5.39
CA GLY A 156 5.31 16.66 5.82
C GLY A 156 4.10 17.31 5.12
N ASP A 157 4.31 18.30 4.25
CA ASP A 157 3.23 19.01 3.54
C ASP A 157 3.22 18.74 2.01
N VAL A 158 3.90 17.68 1.61
CA VAL A 158 3.95 17.24 0.21
C VAL A 158 3.40 15.84 0.12
N TRP A 159 2.50 15.60 -0.81
CA TRP A 159 2.12 14.26 -1.20
C TRP A 159 2.62 13.96 -2.62
N LEU A 160 3.24 12.80 -2.77
CA LEU A 160 3.78 12.31 -4.03
C LEU A 160 3.06 11.03 -4.43
N GLU A 161 2.56 11.01 -5.64
CA GLU A 161 2.11 9.79 -6.29
C GLU A 161 3.19 9.35 -7.28
N PHE A 162 3.86 8.25 -6.97
CA PHE A 162 4.98 7.72 -7.75
C PHE A 162 5.19 6.24 -7.46
N ASP A 163 6.01 5.60 -8.25
CA ASP A 163 6.46 4.23 -8.02
C ASP A 163 7.78 4.25 -7.21
N PRO A 164 7.77 3.92 -5.92
CA PRO A 164 8.98 3.96 -5.08
C PRO A 164 10.04 2.95 -5.50
N LEU A 165 9.66 1.89 -6.23
CA LEU A 165 10.58 0.88 -6.74
C LEU A 165 11.50 1.40 -7.86
N GLN A 166 11.25 2.60 -8.37
CA GLN A 166 12.15 3.28 -9.34
C GLN A 166 13.44 3.80 -8.69
N THR A 167 13.51 3.87 -7.36
CA THR A 167 14.71 4.30 -6.66
C THR A 167 15.84 3.30 -6.88
N PRO A 168 17.00 3.70 -7.41
CA PRO A 168 18.14 2.80 -7.56
C PRO A 168 18.84 2.60 -6.22
N VAL A 169 19.70 1.61 -6.13
CA VAL A 169 20.72 1.58 -5.07
C VAL A 169 21.66 2.75 -5.32
N ILE A 170 21.80 3.65 -4.33
CA ILE A 170 22.59 4.87 -4.49
C ILE A 170 24.07 4.64 -4.19
N SER A 171 24.90 5.42 -4.87
CA SER A 171 26.36 5.46 -4.67
C SER A 171 26.82 6.83 -4.15
N SER A 172 26.07 7.89 -4.40
CA SER A 172 26.39 9.25 -3.97
C SER A 172 26.16 9.47 -2.48
N ASP A 173 26.89 10.44 -1.91
CA ASP A 173 26.74 10.83 -0.50
C ASP A 173 25.47 11.62 -0.26
N ILE A 174 25.04 12.37 -1.27
CA ILE A 174 23.76 13.11 -1.29
C ILE A 174 23.05 12.75 -2.58
N CYS A 175 21.91 12.09 -2.48
CA CYS A 175 21.09 11.75 -3.63
C CYS A 175 19.67 12.32 -3.46
N CYS A 176 19.27 13.22 -4.36
CA CYS A 176 17.94 13.81 -4.36
C CYS A 176 17.02 13.09 -5.34
N LEU A 177 15.73 13.06 -5.06
CA LEU A 177 14.73 12.58 -6.02
C LEU A 177 14.08 13.79 -6.70
N GLY A 178 14.09 13.79 -8.02
CA GLY A 178 13.55 14.88 -8.84
C GLY A 178 12.48 14.41 -9.80
N MET A 179 11.58 15.26 -10.22
CA MET A 179 10.55 14.93 -11.19
C MET A 179 10.52 15.89 -12.38
N HIS A 180 10.01 15.42 -13.49
CA HIS A 180 9.73 16.26 -14.64
C HIS A 180 8.51 17.16 -14.40
N ALA A 181 8.63 18.45 -14.73
CA ALA A 181 7.55 19.42 -14.55
C ALA A 181 7.65 20.55 -15.58
N THR A 182 6.61 21.39 -15.63
CA THR A 182 6.64 22.65 -16.40
C THR A 182 7.44 23.72 -15.67
N ALA A 183 8.03 24.68 -16.40
CA ALA A 183 8.77 25.78 -15.80
C ALA A 183 7.87 26.67 -14.91
N SER A 184 6.58 26.76 -15.21
CA SER A 184 5.59 27.48 -14.40
C SER A 184 5.37 26.85 -13.01
N LEU A 185 5.48 25.54 -12.88
CA LEU A 185 5.46 24.85 -11.60
C LEU A 185 6.82 24.94 -10.91
N ALA A 186 7.90 24.74 -11.67
CA ALA A 186 9.26 24.65 -11.15
C ALA A 186 9.73 25.94 -10.42
N LYS A 187 9.25 27.12 -10.83
CA LYS A 187 9.64 28.41 -10.23
C LYS A 187 9.35 28.52 -8.72
N ASP A 188 8.44 27.72 -8.19
CA ASP A 188 8.01 27.79 -6.79
C ASP A 188 8.80 26.82 -5.89
N PHE A 189 9.70 26.00 -6.45
CA PHE A 189 10.43 24.93 -5.77
C PHE A 189 11.94 24.96 -6.04
N GLY A 190 12.68 24.04 -5.44
CA GLY A 190 14.05 23.73 -5.81
C GLY A 190 14.11 23.10 -7.21
N VAL A 191 15.14 23.40 -7.98
CA VAL A 191 15.31 22.91 -9.36
C VAL A 191 16.72 22.42 -9.58
N PHE A 192 16.83 21.14 -9.92
CA PHE A 192 18.08 20.50 -10.33
C PHE A 192 18.26 20.62 -11.85
N PHE A 193 19.46 20.93 -12.27
CA PHE A 193 19.85 20.93 -13.69
C PHE A 193 20.88 19.82 -13.92
N VAL A 194 20.60 18.94 -14.88
CA VAL A 194 21.43 17.80 -15.26
C VAL A 194 21.80 17.85 -16.74
N ASP A 195 22.83 17.16 -17.16
CA ASP A 195 23.26 17.11 -18.56
C ASP A 195 22.15 16.50 -19.43
N LYS A 196 21.67 17.25 -20.44
CA LYS A 196 20.57 16.85 -21.31
C LYS A 196 20.87 15.60 -22.13
N LYS A 197 22.14 15.39 -22.49
CA LYS A 197 22.58 14.23 -23.32
C LYS A 197 22.81 12.96 -22.50
N LYS A 198 22.98 13.07 -21.19
CA LYS A 198 23.40 11.98 -20.30
C LYS A 198 22.33 11.56 -19.30
N ILE A 199 21.19 12.24 -19.26
CA ILE A 199 20.13 11.92 -18.29
C ILE A 199 19.59 10.51 -18.50
N ARG A 200 19.51 9.74 -17.40
CA ARG A 200 18.93 8.39 -17.35
C ARG A 200 17.86 8.34 -16.28
N GLU A 201 16.66 7.97 -16.68
CA GLU A 201 15.53 7.79 -15.77
C GLU A 201 15.81 6.67 -14.76
N SER A 202 15.35 6.83 -13.53
CA SER A 202 15.52 5.87 -12.43
C SER A 202 16.99 5.50 -12.14
N HIS A 203 17.93 6.38 -12.48
CA HIS A 203 19.37 6.25 -12.18
C HIS A 203 19.91 7.55 -11.60
N GLU A 204 21.01 7.46 -10.89
CA GLU A 204 21.74 8.63 -10.41
C GLU A 204 22.31 9.44 -11.58
N ASN A 205 22.00 10.71 -11.61
CA ASN A 205 22.53 11.67 -12.57
C ASN A 205 23.28 12.77 -11.80
N PRO A 206 24.54 13.09 -12.17
CA PRO A 206 25.28 14.16 -11.50
C PRO A 206 24.57 15.51 -11.65
N ILE A 207 24.44 16.25 -10.55
CA ILE A 207 23.84 17.57 -10.54
C ILE A 207 24.86 18.59 -11.07
N ARG A 208 24.49 19.32 -12.15
CA ARG A 208 25.32 20.46 -12.64
C ARG A 208 25.08 21.70 -11.81
N THR A 209 23.84 22.01 -11.54
CA THR A 209 23.44 23.22 -10.79
C THR A 209 22.14 22.93 -10.04
N PHE A 210 22.01 23.49 -8.84
CA PHE A 210 20.77 23.55 -8.09
C PHE A 210 20.38 25.01 -7.86
N LEU A 211 19.12 25.37 -8.07
CA LEU A 211 18.58 26.68 -7.80
C LEU A 211 17.31 26.59 -6.96
N GLN A 212 17.21 27.42 -5.94
CA GLN A 212 16.02 27.54 -5.10
C GLN A 212 15.09 28.63 -5.64
N LYS A 213 13.88 28.22 -6.06
CA LYS A 213 12.84 29.11 -6.62
C LYS A 213 13.33 30.03 -7.75
N PRO A 214 13.90 29.45 -8.83
CA PRO A 214 14.36 30.24 -9.95
C PRO A 214 13.18 30.83 -10.72
N SER A 215 13.39 31.97 -11.37
CA SER A 215 12.43 32.53 -12.30
C SER A 215 12.26 31.62 -13.55
N VAL A 216 11.13 31.74 -14.25
CA VAL A 216 10.90 31.00 -15.51
C VAL A 216 11.98 31.35 -16.54
N GLY A 217 12.47 32.62 -16.58
CA GLY A 217 13.54 33.05 -17.45
C GLY A 217 14.88 32.36 -17.15
N GLU A 218 15.24 32.23 -15.87
CA GLU A 218 16.44 31.47 -15.43
C GLU A 218 16.38 30.01 -15.79
N ILE A 219 15.20 29.37 -15.62
CA ILE A 219 14.99 27.98 -16.03
C ILE A 219 15.19 27.85 -17.54
N ALA A 220 14.57 28.70 -18.33
CA ALA A 220 14.67 28.67 -19.80
C ALA A 220 16.10 28.92 -20.31
N SER A 221 16.84 29.86 -19.73
CA SER A 221 18.23 30.17 -20.12
C SER A 221 19.16 28.94 -19.92
N ARG A 222 18.99 28.22 -18.82
CA ARG A 222 19.81 27.04 -18.50
C ARG A 222 19.37 25.76 -19.22
N SER A 223 18.12 25.69 -19.68
CA SER A 223 17.58 24.50 -20.35
C SER A 223 18.09 24.32 -21.80
N ARG A 224 18.97 25.19 -22.31
CA ARG A 224 19.63 25.00 -23.62
C ARG A 224 20.46 23.71 -23.63
N ASP A 225 21.37 23.55 -22.67
CA ASP A 225 22.31 22.42 -22.56
C ASP A 225 21.95 21.43 -21.45
N THR A 226 21.01 21.78 -20.58
CA THR A 226 20.58 20.96 -19.45
C THR A 226 19.10 20.60 -19.52
N LYS A 227 18.71 19.55 -18.83
CA LYS A 227 17.33 19.22 -18.48
C LYS A 227 17.11 19.56 -17.03
N PHE A 228 15.99 20.18 -16.69
CA PHE A 228 15.68 20.50 -15.32
C PHE A 228 14.70 19.50 -14.71
N LEU A 229 14.81 19.29 -13.40
CA LEU A 229 13.96 18.45 -12.56
C LEU A 229 13.55 19.26 -11.33
N VAL A 230 12.29 19.15 -10.94
CA VAL A 230 11.80 19.78 -9.71
C VAL A 230 12.17 18.91 -8.52
N ASP A 231 12.66 19.53 -7.47
CA ASP A 231 12.94 18.90 -6.20
C ASP A 231 11.62 18.40 -5.56
N THR A 232 11.56 17.12 -5.27
CA THR A 232 10.42 16.49 -4.59
C THR A 232 10.46 16.64 -3.07
N GLY A 233 11.54 17.23 -2.53
CA GLY A 233 11.78 17.31 -1.10
C GLY A 233 12.26 16.01 -0.47
N MET A 234 12.64 15.02 -1.26
CA MET A 234 13.23 13.76 -0.80
C MET A 234 14.74 13.78 -1.00
N TRP A 235 15.50 13.86 0.10
CA TRP A 235 16.95 13.89 0.08
C TRP A 235 17.52 12.71 0.86
N LEU A 236 18.22 11.81 0.17
CA LEU A 236 18.93 10.66 0.73
C LEU A 236 20.35 11.10 1.09
N LEU A 237 20.73 10.92 2.34
CA LEU A 237 22.01 11.35 2.91
C LEU A 237 22.80 10.16 3.44
N SER A 238 24.11 10.11 3.13
CA SER A 238 25.02 9.14 3.75
C SER A 238 25.39 9.55 5.17
N ALA A 239 25.93 8.63 5.96
CA ALA A 239 26.44 8.94 7.31
C ALA A 239 27.54 10.00 7.26
N GLU A 240 28.40 9.98 6.22
CA GLU A 240 29.45 10.98 5.99
C GLU A 240 28.87 12.37 5.79
N ALA A 241 27.83 12.50 4.95
CA ALA A 241 27.16 13.78 4.72
C ALA A 241 26.50 14.31 6.01
N LEU A 242 25.91 13.41 6.80
CA LEU A 242 25.29 13.76 8.08
C LEU A 242 26.31 14.27 9.11
N ILE A 243 27.47 13.65 9.24
CA ILE A 243 28.51 14.13 10.15
C ILE A 243 28.99 15.54 9.77
N LEU A 244 29.09 15.84 8.46
CA LEU A 244 29.40 17.21 8.03
C LEU A 244 28.25 18.18 8.33
N LEU A 245 27.00 17.72 8.25
CA LEU A 245 25.83 18.50 8.64
C LEU A 245 25.86 18.83 10.16
N PHE A 246 26.16 17.86 10.99
CA PHE A 246 26.36 18.03 12.44
C PHE A 246 27.47 19.06 12.73
N LYS A 247 28.64 18.92 12.08
CA LYS A 247 29.75 19.86 12.23
C LYS A 247 29.39 21.29 11.83
N ARG A 248 28.62 21.47 10.73
CA ARG A 248 28.15 22.80 10.29
C ARG A 248 27.20 23.40 11.31
N CYS A 249 26.46 22.60 12.05
CA CYS A 249 25.58 23.03 13.14
C CYS A 249 26.29 23.22 14.49
N GLY A 250 27.64 23.14 14.54
CA GLY A 250 28.41 23.37 15.75
C GLY A 250 28.71 22.10 16.57
N TRP A 251 28.53 20.90 15.99
CA TRP A 251 28.83 19.65 16.71
C TRP A 251 30.31 19.43 16.93
N ASN A 252 30.66 19.14 18.17
CA ASN A 252 32.02 18.79 18.57
C ASN A 252 32.12 17.28 18.87
N ASN A 253 32.85 16.58 18.02
CA ASN A 253 33.03 15.11 18.19
C ASN A 253 33.79 14.70 19.46
N LYS A 254 34.58 15.59 20.08
CA LYS A 254 35.35 15.26 21.27
C LYS A 254 34.50 15.25 22.53
N ASN A 255 33.58 16.20 22.62
CA ASN A 255 32.72 16.39 23.78
C ASN A 255 31.31 15.82 23.59
N GLU A 256 31.00 15.35 22.38
CA GLU A 256 29.68 14.87 21.96
C GLU A 256 28.53 15.85 22.29
N GLN A 257 28.77 17.16 22.01
CA GLN A 257 27.83 18.25 22.26
C GLN A 257 27.97 19.36 21.21
N PHE A 258 27.00 20.29 21.17
CA PHE A 258 27.08 21.46 20.30
C PHE A 258 27.82 22.59 21.01
N ASP A 259 28.84 23.15 20.34
CA ASP A 259 29.60 24.34 20.80
C ASP A 259 28.82 25.63 20.49
N THR A 260 27.60 25.74 20.98
CA THR A 260 26.67 26.86 20.85
C THR A 260 26.29 27.33 22.26
N GLU A 261 25.91 28.59 22.39
CA GLU A 261 25.63 29.18 23.73
C GLU A 261 24.52 28.46 24.49
N ASP A 262 23.56 27.86 23.81
CA ASP A 262 22.41 27.18 24.38
C ASP A 262 22.46 25.65 24.25
N GLY A 263 23.54 25.09 23.69
CA GLY A 263 23.72 23.65 23.52
C GLY A 263 22.82 23.01 22.44
N PHE A 264 22.10 23.79 21.63
CA PHE A 264 21.31 23.31 20.50
C PHE A 264 22.04 23.52 19.17
N PRO A 265 21.67 22.78 18.10
CA PRO A 265 22.25 22.99 16.78
C PRO A 265 22.11 24.45 16.30
N ALA A 266 23.15 24.98 15.64
CA ALA A 266 23.05 26.28 14.97
C ALA A 266 21.98 26.26 13.86
N TYR A 267 21.42 27.42 13.58
CA TYR A 267 20.47 27.57 12.44
C TYR A 267 21.11 27.15 11.13
N LEU A 268 20.39 26.31 10.38
CA LEU A 268 20.80 25.87 9.05
C LEU A 268 19.58 25.63 8.18
N ASP A 269 19.51 26.24 7.01
CA ASP A 269 18.53 25.89 5.99
C ASP A 269 19.16 24.93 4.97
N LEU A 270 18.62 23.72 4.92
CA LEU A 270 19.14 22.64 4.08
C LEU A 270 19.11 23.01 2.60
N TYR A 271 18.04 23.65 2.14
CA TYR A 271 17.82 23.93 0.72
C TYR A 271 18.66 25.12 0.21
N THR A 272 18.80 26.16 1.00
CA THR A 272 19.54 27.36 0.58
C THR A 272 21.04 27.25 0.80
N GLU A 273 21.49 26.64 1.89
CA GLU A 273 22.92 26.49 2.20
C GLU A 273 23.52 25.22 1.59
N ILE A 274 22.99 24.06 1.93
CA ILE A 274 23.51 22.79 1.41
C ILE A 274 23.19 22.62 -0.07
N GLY A 275 22.08 23.18 -0.55
CA GLY A 275 21.76 23.24 -1.98
C GLY A 275 22.91 23.80 -2.84
N THR A 276 23.69 24.74 -2.32
CA THR A 276 24.85 25.31 -3.05
C THR A 276 25.97 24.32 -3.30
N VAL A 277 26.17 23.35 -2.38
CA VAL A 277 27.21 22.32 -2.53
C VAL A 277 26.81 21.16 -3.43
N LEU A 278 25.53 21.05 -3.79
CA LEU A 278 25.06 20.05 -4.76
C LEU A 278 25.56 20.34 -6.17
N SER A 279 25.96 21.56 -6.45
CA SER A 279 26.38 22.02 -7.77
C SER A 279 27.84 21.71 -8.05
N ARG A 280 28.15 20.94 -9.09
CA ARG A 280 29.52 20.78 -9.59
C ARG A 280 30.09 22.06 -10.21
N SER A 281 29.24 22.98 -10.66
CA SER A 281 29.63 24.24 -11.33
C SER A 281 29.79 25.44 -10.39
N GLN A 282 29.44 25.28 -9.12
CA GLN A 282 29.54 26.35 -8.13
C GLN A 282 30.61 25.99 -7.08
N ASN A 283 31.52 26.93 -6.76
CA ASN A 283 32.39 26.73 -5.62
C ASN A 283 31.58 26.86 -4.34
N PRO A 284 31.60 25.85 -3.45
CA PRO A 284 30.92 25.95 -2.18
C PRO A 284 31.50 27.13 -1.35
N PRO A 285 30.68 27.74 -0.46
CA PRO A 285 31.15 28.74 0.50
C PRO A 285 32.42 28.29 1.22
N ALA A 286 33.35 29.22 1.49
CA ALA A 286 34.66 28.91 2.07
C ALA A 286 34.55 28.08 3.37
N GLU A 287 33.53 28.34 4.20
CA GLU A 287 33.26 27.62 5.45
C GLU A 287 32.90 26.15 5.18
N LEU A 288 32.00 25.89 4.23
CA LEU A 288 31.60 24.52 3.87
C LEU A 288 32.77 23.75 3.24
N LYS A 289 33.59 24.45 2.44
CA LYS A 289 34.81 23.87 1.85
C LYS A 289 35.81 23.46 2.93
N LYS A 290 36.02 24.27 3.96
CA LYS A 290 36.89 23.95 5.12
C LYS A 290 36.40 22.72 5.87
N LEU A 291 35.09 22.51 5.97
CA LEU A 291 34.49 21.34 6.61
C LEU A 291 34.57 20.06 5.75
N GLY A 292 34.94 20.16 4.47
CA GLY A 292 35.12 19.00 3.59
C GLY A 292 33.92 18.70 2.69
N TRP A 293 32.92 19.55 2.59
CA TRP A 293 31.71 19.36 1.75
C TRP A 293 32.03 19.17 0.26
N ASN A 294 33.14 19.79 -0.22
CA ASN A 294 33.61 19.63 -1.61
C ASN A 294 34.09 18.23 -1.96
N LYS A 295 34.26 17.34 -0.98
CA LYS A 295 34.66 15.94 -1.18
C LYS A 295 33.45 15.02 -1.36
N LEU A 296 32.24 15.48 -1.00
CA LEU A 296 31.04 14.67 -1.15
C LEU A 296 30.57 14.62 -2.60
N THR A 297 29.99 13.49 -2.94
CA THR A 297 29.35 13.26 -4.24
C THR A 297 27.87 13.56 -4.16
N SER A 298 27.31 14.20 -5.20
CA SER A 298 25.90 14.53 -5.29
C SER A 298 25.26 14.11 -6.60
N SER A 299 24.03 13.62 -6.54
CA SER A 299 23.25 13.18 -7.68
C SER A 299 21.76 13.45 -7.52
N VAL A 300 21.03 13.36 -8.64
CA VAL A 300 19.57 13.36 -8.64
C VAL A 300 19.04 12.19 -9.46
N VAL A 301 18.01 11.52 -8.95
CA VAL A 301 17.29 10.45 -9.64
C VAL A 301 15.99 11.00 -10.21
N PRO A 302 15.80 11.03 -11.54
CA PRO A 302 14.54 11.39 -12.15
C PRO A 302 13.49 10.31 -11.91
N LEU A 303 12.34 10.68 -11.34
CA LEU A 303 11.17 9.82 -11.16
C LEU A 303 10.28 9.90 -12.40
N LYS A 304 10.04 8.78 -13.03
CA LYS A 304 9.13 8.68 -14.18
C LYS A 304 7.67 8.65 -13.69
N GLU A 305 6.79 9.38 -14.36
CA GLU A 305 5.35 9.40 -14.07
C GLU A 305 5.01 9.82 -12.64
N ALA A 306 5.87 10.60 -11.99
CA ALA A 306 5.61 11.15 -10.66
C ALA A 306 4.67 12.34 -10.74
N ARG A 307 3.78 12.47 -9.74
CA ARG A 307 2.91 13.63 -9.52
C ARG A 307 3.17 14.21 -8.14
N PHE A 308 3.21 15.53 -8.08
CA PHE A 308 3.57 16.27 -6.90
C PHE A 308 2.42 17.17 -6.47
N PHE A 309 1.93 16.95 -5.25
CA PHE A 309 0.84 17.71 -4.67
C PHE A 309 1.33 18.42 -3.42
N HIS A 310 1.43 19.76 -3.50
CA HIS A 310 1.85 20.59 -2.39
C HIS A 310 0.65 21.04 -1.56
N LEU A 311 0.61 20.65 -0.29
CA LEU A 311 -0.47 20.92 0.65
C LEU A 311 -0.10 22.07 1.62
N GLY A 312 0.62 23.06 1.09
CA GLY A 312 1.21 24.16 1.87
C GLY A 312 0.23 25.26 2.26
N SER A 313 -0.93 25.37 1.57
CA SER A 313 -1.98 26.35 1.88
C SER A 313 -3.38 25.77 1.66
N SER A 314 -4.39 26.40 2.26
CA SER A 314 -5.79 25.94 2.14
C SER A 314 -6.26 25.90 0.68
N LYS A 315 -5.83 26.84 -0.16
CA LYS A 315 -6.15 26.84 -1.60
C LYS A 315 -5.44 25.70 -2.32
N GLN A 316 -4.16 25.48 -2.06
CA GLN A 316 -3.39 24.38 -2.66
C GLN A 316 -3.94 23.01 -2.29
N VAL A 317 -4.53 22.84 -1.11
CA VAL A 317 -5.23 21.59 -0.75
C VAL A 317 -6.37 21.33 -1.73
N PHE A 318 -7.23 22.32 -2.02
CA PHE A 318 -8.30 22.14 -2.99
C PHE A 318 -7.80 21.88 -4.40
N ASP A 319 -6.81 22.66 -4.87
CA ASP A 319 -6.23 22.51 -6.20
C ASP A 319 -5.65 21.08 -6.37
N SER A 320 -4.90 20.61 -5.38
CA SER A 320 -4.32 19.25 -5.37
C SER A 320 -5.38 18.17 -5.39
N PHE A 321 -6.41 18.26 -4.54
CA PHE A 321 -7.46 17.24 -4.50
C PHE A 321 -8.35 17.26 -5.75
N HIS A 322 -8.57 18.40 -6.38
CA HIS A 322 -9.24 18.47 -7.68
C HIS A 322 -8.46 17.75 -8.78
N GLU A 323 -7.15 17.96 -8.82
CA GLU A 323 -6.28 17.26 -9.79
C GLU A 323 -6.29 15.75 -9.57
N ILE A 324 -6.20 15.31 -8.30
CA ILE A 324 -6.31 13.91 -7.93
C ILE A 324 -7.65 13.31 -8.40
N GLN A 325 -8.76 13.98 -8.08
CA GLN A 325 -10.09 13.53 -8.47
C GLN A 325 -10.27 13.47 -9.98
N ALA A 326 -9.78 14.47 -10.71
CA ALA A 326 -9.84 14.51 -12.17
C ALA A 326 -9.10 13.32 -12.79
N HIS A 327 -7.94 12.95 -12.22
CA HIS A 327 -7.17 11.79 -12.68
C HIS A 327 -7.92 10.49 -12.48
N HIS A 328 -8.65 10.35 -11.39
CA HIS A 328 -9.45 9.15 -11.08
C HIS A 328 -10.89 9.20 -11.65
N GLY A 329 -11.21 10.21 -12.44
CA GLY A 329 -12.55 10.38 -13.02
C GLY A 329 -13.66 10.68 -12.01
N ILE A 330 -13.30 11.18 -10.82
CA ILE A 330 -14.21 11.50 -9.72
C ILE A 330 -14.61 12.98 -9.81
N LYS A 331 -15.89 13.24 -9.59
CA LYS A 331 -16.43 14.61 -9.48
C LYS A 331 -17.16 14.73 -8.14
N ASN A 332 -16.47 15.17 -7.11
CA ASN A 332 -17.05 15.39 -5.80
C ASN A 332 -16.58 16.72 -5.22
N ASN A 333 -17.52 17.63 -4.97
CA ASN A 333 -17.21 18.92 -4.36
C ASN A 333 -17.09 18.85 -2.83
N VAL A 334 -17.57 17.81 -2.19
CA VAL A 334 -17.56 17.67 -0.74
C VAL A 334 -16.51 16.63 -0.32
N LEU A 335 -15.43 17.11 0.26
CA LEU A 335 -14.35 16.30 0.81
C LEU A 335 -14.54 16.22 2.33
N ALA A 336 -14.93 15.08 2.85
CA ALA A 336 -15.31 14.92 4.26
C ALA A 336 -14.54 13.81 4.95
N SER A 337 -14.09 14.08 6.18
CA SER A 337 -13.46 13.11 7.09
C SER A 337 -14.09 13.19 8.47
N CYS A 338 -14.28 12.06 9.13
CA CYS A 338 -14.89 12.02 10.48
C CYS A 338 -16.14 12.91 10.57
N THR A 339 -16.95 12.94 9.53
CA THR A 339 -18.12 13.81 9.40
C THR A 339 -19.33 12.96 9.04
N PRO A 340 -20.28 12.78 9.94
CA PRO A 340 -21.44 11.91 9.71
C PRO A 340 -22.27 12.34 8.51
N PRO A 341 -22.86 11.41 7.75
CA PRO A 341 -23.73 11.70 6.61
C PRO A 341 -24.84 12.74 6.88
N THR A 342 -25.40 12.75 8.10
CA THR A 342 -26.41 13.74 8.50
C THR A 342 -25.88 15.17 8.64
N SER A 343 -24.57 15.34 8.73
CA SER A 343 -23.89 16.64 8.78
C SER A 343 -23.42 17.13 7.42
N LEU A 344 -23.49 16.28 6.38
CA LEU A 344 -23.06 16.66 5.03
C LEU A 344 -24.08 17.64 4.41
N PRO A 345 -23.60 18.61 3.61
CA PRO A 345 -24.49 19.51 2.88
C PRO A 345 -25.28 18.74 1.81
N LYS A 346 -26.54 19.13 1.61
CA LYS A 346 -27.37 18.54 0.55
C LYS A 346 -26.85 18.85 -0.84
N ALA A 347 -26.21 20.03 -1.01
CA ALA A 347 -25.53 20.48 -2.22
C ALA A 347 -24.44 21.48 -1.83
N ALA A 348 -23.31 21.44 -2.58
CA ALA A 348 -22.25 22.42 -2.46
C ALA A 348 -22.04 23.13 -3.80
N ARG A 349 -21.95 24.47 -3.77
CA ARG A 349 -21.77 25.29 -4.98
C ARG A 349 -20.31 25.40 -5.44
N GLY A 350 -19.43 24.60 -4.85
CA GLY A 350 -17.98 24.51 -5.13
C GLY A 350 -17.29 23.63 -4.11
N PRO A 351 -15.95 23.59 -4.12
CA PRO A 351 -15.21 22.67 -3.23
C PRO A 351 -15.38 23.02 -1.75
N VAL A 352 -15.59 22.00 -0.94
CA VAL A 352 -15.80 22.07 0.51
C VAL A 352 -14.96 21.00 1.19
N TRP A 353 -14.25 21.42 2.25
CA TRP A 353 -13.49 20.54 3.11
C TRP A 353 -14.12 20.47 4.50
N LEU A 354 -14.50 19.26 4.93
CA LEU A 354 -15.11 19.01 6.23
C LEU A 354 -14.24 18.02 7.02
N ASP A 355 -13.89 18.41 8.24
CA ASP A 355 -13.18 17.53 9.15
C ASP A 355 -13.79 17.61 10.56
N SER A 356 -14.29 16.48 11.07
CA SER A 356 -14.90 16.40 12.40
C SER A 356 -16.08 17.36 12.58
N VAL A 357 -16.91 17.50 11.55
CA VAL A 357 -18.11 18.33 11.56
C VAL A 357 -19.31 17.49 12.00
N GLN A 358 -19.92 17.87 13.12
CA GLN A 358 -21.08 17.19 13.71
C GLN A 358 -22.34 18.08 13.77
N SER A 359 -22.25 19.31 13.28
CA SER A 359 -23.36 20.25 13.22
C SER A 359 -24.45 19.76 12.27
N ARG A 360 -25.63 20.43 12.33
CA ARG A 360 -26.67 20.28 11.30
C ARG A 360 -26.09 20.67 9.93
N PRO A 361 -26.66 20.17 8.82
CA PRO A 361 -26.19 20.51 7.48
C PRO A 361 -26.11 22.03 7.28
N ILE A 362 -24.97 22.49 6.77
CA ILE A 362 -24.67 23.92 6.52
C ILE A 362 -24.69 24.15 5.00
N ASP A 363 -25.18 25.31 4.55
CA ASP A 363 -25.09 25.76 3.15
C ASP A 363 -23.67 26.28 2.87
N PHE A 364 -22.92 25.57 2.02
CA PHE A 364 -21.57 25.92 1.62
C PHE A 364 -21.54 26.49 0.19
N ARG A 365 -20.99 27.70 0.04
CA ARG A 365 -20.92 28.42 -1.25
C ARG A 365 -19.62 28.21 -2.01
N GLY A 366 -18.71 27.37 -1.50
CA GLY A 366 -17.50 26.90 -2.16
C GLY A 366 -16.20 27.53 -1.64
N TYR A 367 -15.13 26.76 -1.79
CA TYR A 367 -13.81 27.06 -1.22
C TYR A 367 -13.87 27.23 0.31
N ASN A 368 -14.60 26.37 0.97
CA ASN A 368 -14.85 26.43 2.41
C ASN A 368 -14.10 25.31 3.14
N PHE A 369 -13.36 25.67 4.20
CA PHE A 369 -12.85 24.77 5.21
C PHE A 369 -13.71 24.88 6.47
N ALA A 370 -14.21 23.76 6.98
CA ALA A 370 -14.92 23.68 8.25
C ALA A 370 -14.34 22.52 9.07
N THR A 371 -13.71 22.82 10.20
CA THR A 371 -13.03 21.83 11.02
C THR A 371 -13.43 21.94 12.48
N GLY A 372 -13.72 20.78 13.12
CA GLY A 372 -14.01 20.69 14.55
C GLY A 372 -15.37 21.28 14.98
N LEU A 373 -16.39 21.28 14.11
CA LEU A 373 -17.67 21.91 14.39
C LEU A 373 -18.59 20.99 15.22
N PRO A 374 -18.89 21.32 16.52
CA PRO A 374 -19.77 20.51 17.37
C PRO A 374 -21.26 20.70 17.05
N LYS A 375 -22.12 19.79 17.59
CA LYS A 375 -23.58 19.79 17.33
C LYS A 375 -24.30 21.08 17.76
N GLN A 376 -23.76 21.76 18.75
CA GLN A 376 -24.45 22.88 19.46
C GLN A 376 -24.35 24.21 18.71
N ILE A 377 -23.45 24.35 17.74
CA ILE A 377 -23.28 25.60 16.98
C ILE A 377 -24.52 25.95 16.14
N LYS A 378 -24.74 27.23 15.94
CA LYS A 378 -25.93 27.78 15.24
C LYS A 378 -25.53 28.51 13.95
N ILE A 379 -24.56 27.94 13.21
CA ILE A 379 -24.13 28.42 11.90
C ILE A 379 -24.96 27.73 10.83
N LYS A 380 -25.48 28.51 9.86
CA LYS A 380 -26.36 28.02 8.79
C LYS A 380 -25.73 28.04 7.42
N ARG A 381 -24.77 28.94 7.18
CA ARG A 381 -24.13 29.11 5.86
C ARG A 381 -22.67 29.54 6.00
N PHE A 382 -21.90 29.20 4.97
CA PHE A 382 -20.55 29.74 4.70
C PHE A 382 -20.56 30.38 3.33
N ASP A 383 -20.28 31.67 3.28
CA ASP A 383 -20.08 32.36 2.00
C ASP A 383 -18.80 31.88 1.32
N LYS A 384 -18.64 32.19 0.02
CA LYS A 384 -17.50 31.71 -0.77
C LYS A 384 -16.17 32.15 -0.15
N GLY A 385 -15.26 31.20 0.06
CA GLY A 385 -13.93 31.44 0.62
C GLY A 385 -13.90 31.58 2.15
N VAL A 386 -15.04 31.59 2.84
CA VAL A 386 -15.12 31.63 4.30
C VAL A 386 -14.69 30.27 4.87
N CYS A 387 -13.76 30.32 5.81
CA CYS A 387 -13.23 29.13 6.50
C CYS A 387 -13.36 29.31 8.01
N LEU A 388 -13.56 28.21 8.73
CA LEU A 388 -13.68 28.20 10.18
C LEU A 388 -13.06 26.95 10.78
N GLU A 389 -12.20 27.16 11.76
CA GLU A 389 -11.74 26.12 12.65
C GLU A 389 -12.22 26.41 14.07
N LEU A 390 -12.75 25.37 14.74
CA LEU A 390 -13.05 25.38 16.16
C LEU A 390 -12.13 24.43 16.89
N LEU A 391 -11.37 24.95 17.84
CA LEU A 391 -10.44 24.19 18.67
C LEU A 391 -10.92 24.20 20.12
N PRO A 392 -10.95 23.07 20.82
CA PRO A 392 -11.38 23.04 22.22
C PRO A 392 -10.38 23.77 23.10
N TYR A 393 -10.89 24.64 23.98
CA TYR A 393 -10.12 25.36 24.99
C TYR A 393 -10.35 24.78 26.39
N SER A 394 -11.60 24.67 26.84
CA SER A 394 -12.00 24.10 28.12
C SER A 394 -13.04 22.98 27.94
N LYS A 395 -13.76 22.60 29.01
CA LYS A 395 -14.82 21.59 28.93
C LYS A 395 -16.00 22.01 28.03
N SER A 396 -16.29 23.31 27.94
CA SER A 396 -17.46 23.85 27.21
C SER A 396 -17.12 24.90 26.18
N SER A 397 -15.95 25.55 26.28
CA SER A 397 -15.55 26.64 25.42
C SER A 397 -14.57 26.26 24.31
N TRP A 398 -14.55 27.09 23.27
CA TRP A 398 -13.86 26.90 22.01
C TRP A 398 -13.09 28.13 21.59
N ILE A 399 -11.91 27.94 21.03
CA ILE A 399 -11.19 28.94 20.26
C ILE A 399 -11.86 29.01 18.88
N LEU A 400 -12.37 30.18 18.53
CA LEU A 400 -13.00 30.46 17.25
C LEU A 400 -11.96 31.06 16.30
N ARG A 401 -11.53 30.34 15.28
CA ARG A 401 -10.57 30.82 14.26
C ARG A 401 -11.20 30.87 12.87
N PRO A 402 -11.92 31.95 12.53
CA PRO A 402 -12.35 32.24 11.17
C PRO A 402 -11.18 32.80 10.36
N TYR A 403 -11.14 32.50 9.06
CA TYR A 403 -10.17 33.05 8.11
C TYR A 403 -10.73 32.93 6.68
N HIS A 404 -10.17 33.68 5.76
CA HIS A 404 -10.50 33.54 4.34
C HIS A 404 -9.50 32.62 3.65
N ILE A 405 -9.96 31.87 2.64
CA ILE A 405 -9.15 30.87 1.91
C ILE A 405 -7.82 31.44 1.36
N ASN A 406 -7.79 32.74 1.08
CA ASN A 406 -6.62 33.44 0.54
C ASN A 406 -5.77 34.14 1.62
N ASP A 407 -6.14 34.10 2.90
CA ASP A 407 -5.34 34.72 3.96
C ASP A 407 -4.02 33.97 4.16
N ALA A 408 -2.92 34.76 4.18
CA ALA A 408 -1.59 34.23 4.43
C ALA A 408 -1.19 34.30 5.90
N LEU A 409 -1.94 35.02 6.74
CA LEU A 409 -1.67 35.31 8.16
C LEU A 409 -0.21 35.77 8.39
N ARG A 410 0.24 36.68 7.57
CA ARG A 410 1.62 37.16 7.57
C ARG A 410 1.67 38.64 7.20
N GLY A 411 2.56 39.39 7.85
CA GLY A 411 2.85 40.82 7.58
C GLY A 411 2.11 41.74 8.54
N LYS A 412 2.49 43.00 8.56
CA LYS A 412 1.91 44.03 9.43
C LYS A 412 0.64 44.63 8.83
N PRO A 413 -0.34 45.08 9.66
CA PRO A 413 -1.54 45.73 9.19
C PRO A 413 -1.28 46.96 8.29
N SER A 414 -0.20 47.67 8.53
CA SER A 414 0.28 48.82 7.69
C SER A 414 0.74 48.38 6.29
N GLN A 415 1.00 47.11 6.06
CA GLN A 415 1.46 46.51 4.80
C GLN A 415 0.30 45.89 4.01
N LYS A 416 0.62 44.86 3.17
CA LYS A 416 -0.37 44.11 2.36
C LYS A 416 -1.01 42.94 3.09
N ALA A 417 -0.97 42.92 4.43
CA ALA A 417 -1.58 41.84 5.20
C ALA A 417 -3.11 41.84 5.08
N THR A 418 -3.71 40.60 5.14
CA THR A 418 -5.16 40.43 5.11
C THR A 418 -5.65 39.69 6.34
N ILE A 419 -6.86 40.04 6.81
CA ILE A 419 -7.62 39.32 7.85
C ILE A 419 -9.02 39.10 7.29
N CYS A 420 -9.47 37.83 7.31
CA CYS A 420 -10.79 37.43 6.80
C CYS A 420 -11.09 37.97 5.38
N GLY A 421 -10.08 37.99 4.51
CA GLY A 421 -10.20 38.44 3.13
C GLY A 421 -10.15 39.93 2.90
N SER A 422 -10.09 40.76 3.95
CA SER A 422 -10.03 42.20 3.89
C SER A 422 -8.62 42.71 4.24
N LYS A 423 -8.25 43.93 3.80
CA LYS A 423 -7.00 44.56 4.23
C LYS A 423 -7.00 44.70 5.76
N ALA A 424 -5.92 44.23 6.42
CA ALA A 424 -5.86 44.12 7.87
C ALA A 424 -6.12 45.42 8.61
N SER A 425 -5.55 46.58 8.12
CA SER A 425 -5.80 47.89 8.72
C SER A 425 -7.29 48.28 8.71
N THR A 426 -7.94 48.15 7.55
CA THR A 426 -9.39 48.45 7.41
C THR A 426 -10.26 47.48 8.20
N TRP A 427 -9.83 46.20 8.31
CA TRP A 427 -10.56 45.18 9.09
C TRP A 427 -10.55 45.52 10.57
N LEU A 428 -9.40 45.92 11.12
CA LEU A 428 -9.23 46.30 12.53
C LEU A 428 -10.03 47.59 12.85
N GLU A 429 -9.91 48.63 11.97
CA GLU A 429 -10.62 49.88 12.13
C GLU A 429 -12.15 49.66 12.20
N LYS A 430 -12.73 48.93 11.25
CA LYS A 430 -14.18 48.63 11.23
C LYS A 430 -14.69 47.90 12.46
N ARG A 431 -13.78 47.29 13.24
CA ARG A 431 -14.11 46.48 14.43
C ARG A 431 -13.66 47.13 15.72
N SER A 432 -13.23 48.40 15.65
CA SER A 432 -12.73 49.18 16.80
C SER A 432 -11.62 48.46 17.57
N LEU A 433 -10.75 47.75 16.83
CA LEU A 433 -9.57 47.08 17.39
C LEU A 433 -8.35 48.00 17.16
N ALA A 434 -7.45 48.01 18.16
CA ALA A 434 -6.22 48.81 18.08
C ALA A 434 -5.35 48.41 16.86
N LEU A 435 -4.79 49.42 16.21
CA LEU A 435 -3.88 49.25 15.07
C LEU A 435 -2.46 49.09 15.62
N GLU A 436 -2.16 47.87 16.12
CA GLU A 436 -0.81 47.57 16.61
C GLU A 436 0.12 47.25 15.44
N ASP A 437 1.39 47.68 15.52
CA ASP A 437 2.41 47.38 14.48
C ASP A 437 3.02 45.97 14.66
N LEU A 438 2.18 45.00 14.98
CA LEU A 438 2.51 43.59 15.09
C LEU A 438 2.21 42.84 13.78
N ASP A 439 2.86 41.70 13.58
CA ASP A 439 2.45 40.78 12.52
C ASP A 439 1.01 40.31 12.78
N VAL A 440 0.17 40.22 11.76
CA VAL A 440 -1.23 39.76 11.91
C VAL A 440 -1.34 38.40 12.58
N PHE A 441 -0.28 37.60 12.56
CA PHE A 441 -0.21 36.29 13.24
C PHE A 441 -0.18 36.42 14.78
N ASP A 442 0.34 37.58 15.24
CA ASP A 442 0.51 37.86 16.68
C ASP A 442 -0.61 38.75 17.24
N LEU A 443 -1.58 39.17 16.41
CA LEU A 443 -2.71 39.98 16.86
C LEU A 443 -3.75 39.13 17.60
N PRO A 444 -4.22 39.52 18.81
CA PRO A 444 -5.20 38.77 19.62
C PRO A 444 -6.64 38.99 19.12
N ILE A 445 -6.96 38.40 17.97
CA ILE A 445 -8.24 38.59 17.27
C ILE A 445 -9.19 37.39 17.38
N TYR A 446 -8.74 36.25 17.87
CA TYR A 446 -9.52 35.02 17.93
C TYR A 446 -10.18 34.85 19.33
N PRO A 447 -11.52 34.95 19.46
CA PRO A 447 -12.21 34.87 20.75
C PRO A 447 -12.36 33.41 21.18
N ILE A 448 -12.44 33.24 22.51
CA ILE A 448 -12.82 32.00 23.18
C ILE A 448 -14.27 32.10 23.59
N LEU A 449 -15.15 31.24 23.05
CA LEU A 449 -16.58 31.28 23.20
C LEU A 449 -17.15 29.89 23.58
N GLU A 450 -18.27 29.90 24.30
CA GLU A 450 -19.10 28.69 24.51
C GLU A 450 -19.76 28.31 23.16
N ALA A 451 -19.95 27.00 22.94
CA ALA A 451 -20.47 26.50 21.66
C ALA A 451 -21.84 27.08 21.27
N GLU A 452 -22.71 27.29 22.23
CA GLU A 452 -24.07 27.89 22.03
C GLU A 452 -24.06 29.34 21.59
N ASN A 453 -22.97 30.07 21.89
CA ASN A 453 -22.73 31.44 21.48
C ASN A 453 -22.13 31.55 20.08
N ILE A 454 -21.70 30.44 19.51
CA ILE A 454 -21.16 30.41 18.15
C ILE A 454 -22.31 30.34 17.15
N THR A 455 -22.73 31.52 16.71
CA THR A 455 -23.88 31.70 15.83
C THR A 455 -23.48 32.25 14.46
N GLN A 456 -24.43 32.32 13.53
CA GLN A 456 -24.23 32.96 12.23
C GLN A 456 -23.79 34.42 12.35
N LYS A 457 -24.43 35.20 13.28
CA LYS A 457 -24.04 36.61 13.49
C LYS A 457 -22.60 36.76 13.95
N ILE A 458 -22.10 35.83 14.79
CA ILE A 458 -20.70 35.82 15.21
C ILE A 458 -19.75 35.54 14.03
N LEU A 459 -20.08 34.58 13.18
CA LEU A 459 -19.28 34.29 11.99
C LEU A 459 -19.32 35.48 11.01
N ASP A 460 -20.51 36.00 10.74
CA ASP A 460 -20.71 37.11 9.82
C ASP A 460 -19.96 38.38 10.30
N TRP A 461 -19.83 38.62 11.62
CA TRP A 461 -19.08 39.75 12.15
C TRP A 461 -17.62 39.80 11.64
N PHE A 462 -16.99 38.67 11.43
CA PHE A 462 -15.61 38.60 10.92
C PHE A 462 -15.50 38.98 9.45
N PHE A 463 -16.55 38.78 8.65
CA PHE A 463 -16.50 38.95 7.19
C PHE A 463 -17.32 40.15 6.68
N ALA A 464 -18.28 40.63 7.48
CA ALA A 464 -19.14 41.72 7.05
C ALA A 464 -18.39 43.07 6.96
N GLU A 465 -18.76 43.83 5.95
CA GLU A 465 -18.27 45.22 5.81
C GLU A 465 -18.75 46.12 6.95
N LYS A 466 -19.99 45.89 7.41
CA LYS A 466 -20.59 46.54 8.60
C LYS A 466 -20.84 45.45 9.64
N PRO A 467 -19.93 45.26 10.60
CA PRO A 467 -20.04 44.21 11.60
C PRO A 467 -21.22 44.50 12.56
N ASP A 468 -21.96 43.43 12.94
CA ASP A 468 -23.07 43.52 13.90
C ASP A 468 -22.57 43.96 15.29
N ALA A 469 -23.21 44.99 15.86
CA ALA A 469 -22.77 45.60 17.13
C ALA A 469 -22.93 44.68 18.34
N GLU A 470 -23.98 43.78 18.36
CA GLU A 470 -24.21 42.87 19.48
C GLU A 470 -23.15 41.74 19.42
N ALA A 471 -22.93 41.18 18.25
CA ALA A 471 -21.85 40.23 18.06
C ALA A 471 -20.51 40.82 18.43
N GLY A 472 -20.28 42.08 18.06
CA GLY A 472 -19.07 42.81 18.41
C GLY A 472 -18.87 42.94 19.92
N LYS A 473 -19.91 43.30 20.68
CA LYS A 473 -19.85 43.39 22.15
C LYS A 473 -19.44 42.02 22.76
N LEU A 474 -20.01 40.94 22.27
CA LEU A 474 -19.69 39.60 22.77
C LEU A 474 -18.23 39.23 22.49
N ILE A 475 -17.79 39.45 21.26
CA ILE A 475 -16.41 39.11 20.83
C ILE A 475 -15.36 39.99 21.54
N LEU A 476 -15.64 41.28 21.69
CA LEU A 476 -14.71 42.22 22.34
C LEU A 476 -14.61 42.00 23.85
N LYS A 477 -15.67 41.51 24.49
CA LYS A 477 -15.70 41.14 25.92
C LYS A 477 -15.02 39.78 26.17
N ALA A 478 -15.01 38.85 25.18
CA ALA A 478 -14.41 37.56 25.35
C ALA A 478 -12.87 37.64 25.44
N LYS A 479 -12.25 36.66 26.13
CA LYS A 479 -10.80 36.45 26.03
C LYS A 479 -10.46 36.19 24.59
N ARG A 480 -9.50 36.95 24.03
CA ARG A 480 -8.99 36.79 22.70
C ARG A 480 -7.52 36.39 22.73
N ILE A 481 -7.12 35.56 21.78
CA ILE A 481 -5.74 35.11 21.61
C ILE A 481 -5.30 35.33 20.17
N SER A 482 -3.99 35.33 19.93
CA SER A 482 -3.43 35.42 18.60
C SER A 482 -3.29 34.02 17.94
N ALA A 483 -3.09 33.99 16.63
CA ALA A 483 -2.80 32.75 15.91
C ALA A 483 -1.53 32.05 16.44
N ALA A 484 -0.52 32.84 16.85
CA ALA A 484 0.70 32.34 17.48
C ALA A 484 0.45 31.62 18.81
N GLN A 485 -0.52 32.11 19.60
CA GLN A 485 -0.84 31.58 20.92
C GLN A 485 -1.82 30.39 20.88
N ILE A 486 -2.53 30.18 19.77
CA ILE A 486 -3.53 29.10 19.68
C ILE A 486 -2.96 27.74 20.13
N PRO A 487 -1.79 27.29 19.66
CA PRO A 487 -1.26 25.97 20.05
C PRO A 487 -1.05 25.81 21.56
N ASP A 488 -0.71 26.90 22.28
CA ASP A 488 -0.54 26.93 23.75
C ASP A 488 -1.86 26.71 24.52
N HIS A 489 -2.96 26.99 23.87
CA HIS A 489 -4.29 27.04 24.49
C HIS A 489 -5.22 25.92 24.04
N VAL A 490 -4.82 25.07 23.10
CA VAL A 490 -5.62 23.93 22.64
C VAL A 490 -5.64 22.84 23.70
N ASN A 491 -6.83 22.43 24.08
CA ASN A 491 -7.02 21.20 24.85
C ASN A 491 -6.94 19.98 23.91
N PHE A 492 -5.73 19.45 23.71
CA PHE A 492 -5.48 18.33 22.79
C PHE A 492 -6.21 17.05 23.22
N GLU A 493 -6.35 16.77 24.51
CA GLU A 493 -7.10 15.61 24.97
C GLU A 493 -8.55 15.65 24.48
N ARG A 494 -9.21 16.79 24.67
CA ARG A 494 -10.57 16.99 24.20
C ARG A 494 -10.66 17.02 22.67
N PHE A 495 -9.67 17.60 21.99
CA PHE A 495 -9.58 17.61 20.54
C PHE A 495 -9.61 16.19 19.96
N PHE A 496 -8.75 15.30 20.47
CA PHE A 496 -8.70 13.93 19.97
C PHE A 496 -9.91 13.09 20.40
N LYS A 497 -10.45 13.28 21.61
CA LYS A 497 -11.68 12.62 22.04
C LYS A 497 -12.88 13.00 21.16
N GLN A 498 -12.95 14.25 20.73
CA GLN A 498 -14.01 14.68 19.83
C GLN A 498 -13.88 14.10 18.42
N ARG A 499 -12.66 14.00 17.91
CA ARG A 499 -12.40 13.31 16.64
C ARG A 499 -12.85 11.85 16.71
N LEU A 500 -12.51 11.14 17.78
CA LEU A 500 -12.96 9.77 17.98
C LEU A 500 -14.49 9.66 18.08
N HIS A 501 -15.15 10.63 18.73
CA HIS A 501 -16.60 10.67 18.79
C HIS A 501 -17.24 10.95 17.43
N ALA A 502 -16.71 11.89 16.67
CA ALA A 502 -17.12 12.17 15.30
C ALA A 502 -16.92 10.96 14.38
N TYR A 503 -15.79 10.28 14.50
CA TYR A 503 -15.49 9.04 13.80
C TYR A 503 -16.51 7.94 14.10
N LYS A 504 -16.88 7.74 15.39
CA LYS A 504 -17.90 6.77 15.78
C LYS A 504 -19.26 7.08 15.16
N SER A 505 -19.70 8.35 15.22
CA SER A 505 -20.95 8.78 14.61
C SER A 505 -20.96 8.56 13.10
N ASP A 506 -19.85 8.89 12.44
CA ASP A 506 -19.66 8.70 11.00
C ASP A 506 -19.72 7.22 10.60
N LEU A 507 -19.13 6.32 11.39
CA LEU A 507 -19.21 4.87 11.16
C LEU A 507 -20.64 4.34 11.26
N ILE A 508 -21.38 4.69 12.35
CA ILE A 508 -22.76 4.24 12.54
C ILE A 508 -23.64 4.68 11.38
N GLU A 509 -23.62 5.98 11.09
CA GLU A 509 -24.44 6.56 10.02
C GLU A 509 -24.01 6.08 8.62
N GLY A 510 -22.72 5.81 8.43
CA GLY A 510 -22.19 5.19 7.20
C GLY A 510 -22.79 3.80 6.97
N PHE A 511 -22.84 2.94 7.99
CA PHE A 511 -23.51 1.63 7.90
C PHE A 511 -25.02 1.77 7.69
N GLU A 512 -25.68 2.72 8.36
CA GLU A 512 -27.11 2.96 8.14
C GLU A 512 -27.43 3.48 6.73
N SER A 513 -26.56 4.34 6.19
CA SER A 513 -26.68 4.82 4.81
C SER A 513 -26.49 3.68 3.81
N ALA A 514 -25.60 2.75 4.07
CA ALA A 514 -25.40 1.56 3.25
C ALA A 514 -26.65 0.65 3.23
N ILE A 515 -27.40 0.57 4.35
CA ILE A 515 -28.68 -0.15 4.40
C ILE A 515 -29.73 0.53 3.50
N LYS A 516 -29.80 1.86 3.54
CA LYS A 516 -30.86 2.63 2.85
C LYS A 516 -30.60 2.82 1.35
N ALA A 517 -29.35 3.11 0.98
CA ALA A 517 -28.99 3.59 -0.35
C ALA A 517 -28.15 2.61 -1.18
N SER A 518 -27.82 1.44 -0.66
CA SER A 518 -26.87 0.50 -1.28
C SER A 518 -25.50 1.15 -1.56
N SER A 519 -25.16 2.22 -0.84
CA SER A 519 -23.84 2.85 -0.91
C SER A 519 -22.77 1.87 -0.44
N SER A 520 -21.65 1.77 -1.16
CA SER A 520 -20.61 0.80 -0.86
C SER A 520 -19.37 1.41 -0.23
N ASP A 521 -19.34 2.71 0.01
CA ASP A 521 -18.12 3.42 0.41
C ASP A 521 -17.51 2.92 1.72
N ILE A 522 -18.35 2.59 2.70
CA ILE A 522 -17.87 2.03 3.96
C ILE A 522 -17.23 0.65 3.77
N PHE A 523 -17.66 -0.11 2.76
CA PHE A 523 -17.14 -1.45 2.48
C PHE A 523 -15.80 -1.43 1.73
N ALA A 524 -15.36 -0.27 1.25
CA ALA A 524 -14.03 -0.11 0.66
C ALA A 524 -12.94 0.16 1.72
N GLN A 525 -13.30 0.22 3.00
CA GLN A 525 -12.42 0.60 4.10
C GLN A 525 -11.71 -0.60 4.74
N ASP A 526 -10.66 -0.29 5.52
CA ASP A 526 -9.94 -1.27 6.35
C ASP A 526 -10.82 -1.75 7.51
N PHE A 527 -11.44 -2.88 7.35
CA PHE A 527 -12.30 -3.51 8.38
C PHE A 527 -11.50 -4.07 9.55
N SER A 528 -10.20 -4.33 9.40
CA SER A 528 -9.33 -4.69 10.51
C SER A 528 -9.21 -3.53 11.49
N ALA A 529 -8.95 -2.32 10.98
CA ALA A 529 -8.90 -1.10 11.78
C ALA A 529 -10.25 -0.78 12.43
N ILE A 530 -11.35 -0.96 11.70
CA ILE A 530 -12.71 -0.79 12.24
C ILE A 530 -12.99 -1.81 13.34
N ALA A 531 -12.64 -3.08 13.16
CA ALA A 531 -12.81 -4.13 14.17
C ALA A 531 -12.00 -3.82 15.44
N ASP A 532 -10.77 -3.35 15.29
CA ASP A 532 -9.92 -2.94 16.40
C ASP A 532 -10.53 -1.78 17.18
N TYR A 533 -11.05 -0.78 16.47
CA TYR A 533 -11.74 0.35 17.08
C TYR A 533 -12.99 -0.11 17.86
N ILE A 534 -13.83 -0.96 17.26
CA ILE A 534 -15.03 -1.52 17.89
C ILE A 534 -14.67 -2.27 19.17
N ARG A 535 -13.65 -3.12 19.13
CA ARG A 535 -13.25 -3.93 20.30
C ARG A 535 -12.72 -3.09 21.46
N LYS A 536 -11.99 -2.02 21.17
CA LYS A 536 -11.21 -1.25 22.17
C LYS A 536 -11.93 0.00 22.65
N GLU A 537 -12.59 0.73 21.74
CA GLU A 537 -13.08 2.08 22.00
C GLU A 537 -14.62 2.20 21.92
N ALA A 538 -15.30 1.26 21.25
CA ALA A 538 -16.73 1.34 21.01
C ALA A 538 -17.44 -0.03 21.05
N PRO A 539 -17.37 -0.77 22.17
CA PRO A 539 -17.92 -2.12 22.27
C PRO A 539 -19.43 -2.20 22.02
N GLU A 540 -20.17 -1.11 22.25
CA GLU A 540 -21.61 -1.03 21.96
C GLU A 540 -21.92 -1.14 20.47
N LEU A 541 -20.99 -0.75 19.59
CA LEU A 541 -21.12 -0.93 18.14
C LEU A 541 -21.15 -2.40 17.73
N LYS A 542 -20.52 -3.28 18.48
CA LYS A 542 -20.60 -4.72 18.26
C LYS A 542 -22.05 -5.21 18.33
N THR A 543 -22.74 -4.91 19.43
CA THR A 543 -24.14 -5.30 19.62
C THR A 543 -25.03 -4.68 18.54
N TRP A 544 -24.79 -3.42 18.22
CA TRP A 544 -25.52 -2.72 17.16
C TRP A 544 -25.33 -3.39 15.80
N LEU A 545 -24.09 -3.72 15.40
CA LEU A 545 -23.78 -4.40 14.14
C LEU A 545 -24.39 -5.81 14.10
N GLU A 546 -24.36 -6.57 15.19
CA GLU A 546 -24.99 -7.90 15.25
C GLU A 546 -26.51 -7.81 15.02
N ILE A 547 -27.19 -6.84 15.61
CA ILE A 547 -28.64 -6.60 15.42
C ILE A 547 -28.93 -6.17 13.97
N LYS A 548 -28.13 -5.27 13.40
CA LYS A 548 -28.35 -4.72 12.06
C LYS A 548 -27.83 -5.58 10.93
N SER A 549 -26.96 -6.57 11.21
CA SER A 549 -26.32 -7.37 10.19
C SER A 549 -27.29 -8.12 9.26
N PRO A 550 -28.45 -8.65 9.66
CA PRO A 550 -29.37 -9.28 8.72
C PRO A 550 -29.92 -8.29 7.67
N SER A 551 -30.25 -7.07 8.11
CA SER A 551 -30.74 -6.01 7.22
C SER A 551 -29.62 -5.53 6.28
N LEU A 552 -28.39 -5.36 6.79
CA LEU A 552 -27.22 -5.01 5.99
C LEU A 552 -26.94 -6.06 4.93
N LEU A 553 -26.89 -7.34 5.30
CA LEU A 553 -26.63 -8.45 4.35
C LEU A 553 -27.70 -8.54 3.25
N LYS A 554 -28.96 -8.21 3.58
CA LYS A 554 -30.06 -8.21 2.62
C LYS A 554 -30.01 -7.01 1.68
N SER A 555 -29.55 -5.85 2.13
CA SER A 555 -29.51 -4.61 1.33
C SER A 555 -28.33 -4.57 0.35
N LEU A 556 -27.26 -5.35 0.59
CA LEU A 556 -26.06 -5.35 -0.24
C LEU A 556 -26.33 -6.02 -1.59
N LYS A 557 -26.34 -5.21 -2.67
CA LYS A 557 -26.48 -5.70 -4.04
C LYS A 557 -25.24 -6.42 -4.55
N ARG A 558 -24.09 -6.03 -4.03
CA ARG A 558 -22.79 -6.61 -4.39
C ARG A 558 -22.45 -7.74 -3.41
N PRO A 559 -22.42 -8.99 -3.88
CA PRO A 559 -22.29 -10.16 -3.00
C PRO A 559 -20.93 -10.23 -2.28
N GLU A 560 -19.85 -9.69 -2.87
CA GLU A 560 -18.53 -9.63 -2.25
C GLU A 560 -18.51 -8.74 -0.99
N LEU A 561 -19.32 -7.68 -0.96
CA LEU A 561 -19.43 -6.83 0.22
C LEU A 561 -20.10 -7.55 1.39
N ALA A 562 -21.02 -8.46 1.10
CA ALA A 562 -21.62 -9.32 2.13
C ALA A 562 -20.57 -10.25 2.77
N SER A 563 -19.62 -10.77 2.00
CA SER A 563 -18.50 -11.56 2.52
C SER A 563 -17.60 -10.72 3.44
N ARG A 564 -17.29 -9.47 3.06
CA ARG A 564 -16.51 -8.55 3.90
C ARG A 564 -17.23 -8.23 5.23
N LEU A 565 -18.53 -7.96 5.20
CA LEU A 565 -19.31 -7.73 6.43
C LEU A 565 -19.30 -8.93 7.36
N LEU A 566 -19.44 -10.15 6.81
CA LEU A 566 -19.34 -11.38 7.59
C LEU A 566 -17.96 -11.56 8.23
N MET A 567 -16.90 -11.15 7.56
CA MET A 567 -15.54 -11.19 8.11
C MET A 567 -15.33 -10.13 9.20
N LEU A 568 -15.88 -8.91 9.05
CA LEU A 568 -15.91 -7.92 10.13
C LEU A 568 -16.62 -8.47 11.36
N LEU A 569 -17.80 -9.10 11.17
CA LEU A 569 -18.54 -9.73 12.27
C LEU A 569 -17.75 -10.88 12.92
N ALA A 570 -16.96 -11.61 12.13
CA ALA A 570 -16.05 -12.62 12.68
C ALA A 570 -14.96 -11.98 13.55
N GLU A 571 -14.36 -10.88 13.10
CA GLU A 571 -13.28 -10.20 13.81
C GLU A 571 -13.72 -9.55 15.12
N ILE A 572 -14.90 -8.97 15.18
CA ILE A 572 -15.41 -8.38 16.43
C ILE A 572 -15.96 -9.41 17.43
N ASN A 573 -16.05 -10.69 17.04
CA ASN A 573 -16.55 -11.79 17.86
C ASN A 573 -15.45 -12.78 18.27
N GLN A 574 -15.77 -13.69 19.18
CA GLN A 574 -14.89 -14.75 19.68
C GLN A 574 -15.56 -16.12 19.61
N GLY A 575 -14.78 -17.20 19.77
CA GLY A 575 -15.27 -18.57 19.91
C GLY A 575 -16.09 -19.05 18.72
N ASN A 576 -17.22 -19.71 18.99
CA ASN A 576 -18.08 -20.30 17.95
C ASN A 576 -18.73 -19.28 17.02
N LYS A 577 -19.07 -18.06 17.53
CA LYS A 577 -19.59 -16.98 16.70
C LYS A 577 -18.56 -16.53 15.65
N LYS A 578 -17.29 -16.31 16.06
CA LYS A 578 -16.19 -15.98 15.12
C LYS A 578 -16.11 -17.02 14.00
N ARG A 579 -16.06 -18.30 14.38
CA ARG A 579 -15.97 -19.41 13.41
C ARG A 579 -17.16 -19.44 12.44
N SER A 580 -18.38 -19.29 12.96
CA SER A 580 -19.60 -19.32 12.16
C SER A 580 -19.63 -18.18 11.12
N TYR A 581 -19.33 -16.95 11.54
CA TYR A 581 -19.28 -15.79 10.62
C TYR A 581 -18.19 -15.95 9.56
N ALA A 582 -16.99 -16.37 9.95
CA ALA A 582 -15.89 -16.62 9.02
C ALA A 582 -16.25 -17.69 7.98
N GLN A 583 -16.80 -18.83 8.41
CA GLN A 583 -17.24 -19.90 7.49
C GLN A 583 -18.29 -19.39 6.50
N ARG A 584 -19.27 -18.61 6.95
CA ARG A 584 -20.28 -18.00 6.07
C ARG A 584 -19.66 -17.01 5.07
N GLY A 585 -18.66 -16.24 5.49
CA GLY A 585 -17.92 -15.32 4.64
C GLY A 585 -17.16 -16.05 3.51
N TYR A 586 -16.42 -17.10 3.86
CA TYR A 586 -15.71 -17.94 2.87
C TYR A 586 -16.67 -18.66 1.93
N LYS A 587 -17.74 -19.25 2.47
CA LYS A 587 -18.76 -19.92 1.63
C LYS A 587 -19.39 -18.94 0.64
N ARG A 588 -19.68 -17.72 1.09
CA ARG A 588 -20.24 -16.68 0.21
C ARG A 588 -19.28 -16.32 -0.93
N LEU A 589 -17.97 -16.21 -0.66
CA LEU A 589 -16.97 -15.99 -1.72
C LEU A 589 -16.98 -17.16 -2.73
N GLN A 590 -16.98 -18.39 -2.24
CA GLN A 590 -17.07 -19.59 -3.08
C GLN A 590 -18.30 -19.53 -4.00
N ASP A 591 -19.48 -19.25 -3.43
CA ASP A 591 -20.72 -19.12 -4.18
C ASP A 591 -20.62 -18.02 -5.27
N ILE A 592 -19.95 -16.90 -4.97
CA ILE A 592 -19.72 -15.80 -5.92
C ILE A 592 -18.85 -16.26 -7.09
N VAL A 593 -17.73 -16.93 -6.82
CA VAL A 593 -16.83 -17.42 -7.88
C VAL A 593 -17.55 -18.43 -8.78
N LEU A 594 -18.32 -19.31 -8.20
CA LEU A 594 -19.11 -20.28 -8.97
C LEU A 594 -20.20 -19.62 -9.81
N ALA A 595 -20.89 -18.60 -9.26
CA ALA A 595 -21.95 -17.88 -9.98
C ALA A 595 -21.43 -16.95 -11.06
N SER A 596 -20.23 -16.35 -10.87
CA SER A 596 -19.62 -15.44 -11.86
C SER A 596 -19.12 -16.15 -13.10
N ASN A 597 -18.79 -17.44 -12.97
CA ASN A 597 -18.44 -18.33 -14.05
C ASN A 597 -19.72 -19.05 -14.49
N GLN A 598 -20.57 -18.38 -15.30
CA GLN A 598 -21.77 -19.01 -15.88
C GLN A 598 -21.36 -20.10 -16.88
N PHE A 599 -20.99 -21.27 -16.34
CA PHE A 599 -20.73 -22.42 -17.22
C PHE A 599 -22.03 -22.90 -17.84
N SER A 600 -22.05 -22.94 -19.16
CA SER A 600 -23.09 -23.69 -19.84
C SER A 600 -23.03 -25.15 -19.37
N LYS A 601 -24.17 -25.66 -18.90
CA LYS A 601 -24.31 -27.07 -18.62
C LYS A 601 -24.00 -27.86 -19.89
N VAL A 602 -23.25 -28.93 -19.75
CA VAL A 602 -22.79 -29.73 -20.90
C VAL A 602 -23.37 -31.16 -20.86
N ILE A 603 -23.38 -31.81 -22.01
CA ILE A 603 -23.66 -33.22 -22.15
C ILE A 603 -22.38 -33.88 -22.67
N PRO A 604 -21.67 -34.71 -21.86
CA PRO A 604 -20.49 -35.38 -22.35
C PRO A 604 -20.88 -36.38 -23.45
N LYS A 605 -20.08 -36.42 -24.52
CA LYS A 605 -20.19 -37.37 -25.62
C LYS A 605 -18.87 -38.09 -25.78
N ARG A 606 -18.88 -39.39 -25.79
CA ARG A 606 -17.66 -40.19 -25.96
C ARG A 606 -17.01 -39.87 -27.32
N SER A 607 -15.75 -39.45 -27.33
CA SER A 607 -14.98 -39.09 -28.52
C SER A 607 -13.76 -39.99 -28.76
N ILE A 608 -13.60 -41.04 -27.98
CA ILE A 608 -12.52 -42.02 -28.08
C ILE A 608 -13.07 -43.42 -28.27
N LYS A 609 -12.31 -44.30 -28.97
CA LYS A 609 -12.63 -45.70 -29.20
C LYS A 609 -12.26 -46.54 -27.98
N ASP A 610 -12.68 -47.81 -27.93
CA ASP A 610 -12.48 -48.71 -26.79
C ASP A 610 -11.02 -49.03 -26.48
N ASP A 611 -10.17 -49.01 -27.50
CA ASP A 611 -8.72 -49.27 -27.46
C ASP A 611 -7.87 -48.01 -27.32
N GLN A 612 -8.49 -46.84 -27.35
CA GLN A 612 -7.76 -45.57 -27.31
C GLN A 612 -7.53 -45.04 -25.88
N ILE A 613 -6.38 -44.45 -25.70
CA ILE A 613 -5.98 -43.75 -24.48
C ILE A 613 -5.75 -42.29 -24.79
N VAL A 614 -6.40 -41.41 -24.02
CA VAL A 614 -6.04 -39.98 -23.99
C VAL A 614 -4.89 -39.81 -23.03
N TRP A 615 -3.81 -39.21 -23.48
CA TRP A 615 -2.65 -38.87 -22.67
C TRP A 615 -2.43 -37.36 -22.66
N ALA A 616 -2.61 -36.72 -21.48
CA ALA A 616 -2.34 -35.32 -21.27
C ALA A 616 -1.11 -35.14 -20.39
N ARG A 617 -0.26 -34.17 -20.76
CA ARG A 617 1.02 -33.88 -20.10
C ARG A 617 1.16 -32.38 -19.89
N SER A 618 1.62 -31.94 -18.72
CA SER A 618 1.81 -30.51 -18.42
C SER A 618 3.14 -30.22 -17.77
N PRO A 619 3.70 -29.03 -18.03
CA PRO A 619 4.78 -28.47 -17.22
C PRO A 619 4.31 -28.20 -15.79
N VAL A 620 5.23 -27.84 -14.90
CA VAL A 620 4.94 -27.09 -13.68
C VAL A 620 5.31 -25.63 -13.91
N ARG A 621 4.90 -24.75 -12.98
CA ARG A 621 5.17 -23.30 -13.11
C ARG A 621 6.17 -22.83 -12.07
N LEU A 622 7.05 -21.93 -12.49
CA LEU A 622 7.85 -21.09 -11.59
C LEU A 622 7.13 -19.75 -11.44
N ASP A 623 6.72 -19.38 -10.22
CA ASP A 623 6.20 -18.04 -9.91
C ASP A 623 7.38 -17.07 -9.79
N LEU A 624 7.55 -16.18 -10.77
CA LEU A 624 8.64 -15.21 -10.77
C LEU A 624 8.27 -13.92 -10.02
N ALA A 625 7.07 -13.39 -10.26
CA ALA A 625 6.53 -12.24 -9.53
C ALA A 625 5.01 -12.16 -9.67
N GLY A 626 4.37 -11.43 -8.76
CA GLY A 626 2.95 -11.11 -8.86
C GLY A 626 2.02 -12.07 -8.13
N GLY A 627 2.49 -13.22 -7.68
CA GLY A 627 1.70 -14.15 -6.87
C GLY A 627 1.03 -13.44 -5.71
N TRP A 628 -0.16 -13.90 -5.31
CA TRP A 628 -1.14 -13.31 -4.40
C TRP A 628 -2.04 -12.24 -5.03
N THR A 629 -1.59 -11.46 -6.04
CA THR A 629 -2.48 -10.49 -6.71
C THR A 629 -3.60 -11.16 -7.50
N ASP A 630 -3.42 -12.42 -7.85
CA ASP A 630 -4.36 -13.29 -8.55
C ASP A 630 -5.42 -13.95 -7.63
N THR A 631 -5.30 -13.74 -6.32
CA THR A 631 -6.12 -14.43 -5.32
C THR A 631 -7.38 -13.65 -4.98
N PRO A 632 -8.58 -14.27 -5.03
CA PRO A 632 -9.81 -13.66 -4.52
C PRO A 632 -9.75 -13.42 -2.99
N PRO A 633 -10.31 -12.33 -2.45
CA PRO A 633 -11.10 -11.31 -3.14
C PRO A 633 -10.28 -10.19 -3.84
N HIS A 634 -8.95 -10.14 -3.64
CA HIS A 634 -8.10 -9.04 -4.15
C HIS A 634 -8.22 -8.86 -5.66
N CYS A 635 -8.14 -9.94 -6.43
CA CYS A 635 -8.22 -9.85 -7.90
C CYS A 635 -9.59 -9.34 -8.39
N PHE A 636 -10.67 -9.52 -7.62
CA PHE A 636 -11.98 -8.98 -7.96
C PHE A 636 -12.05 -7.46 -7.77
N GLU A 637 -11.35 -6.93 -6.79
CA GLU A 637 -11.34 -5.50 -6.48
C GLU A 637 -10.34 -4.72 -7.33
N TYR A 638 -9.17 -5.30 -7.60
CA TYR A 638 -8.02 -4.59 -8.19
C TYR A 638 -7.51 -5.21 -9.49
N GLY A 639 -7.99 -6.41 -9.88
CA GLY A 639 -7.37 -7.23 -10.92
C GLY A 639 -6.08 -7.87 -10.43
N GLY A 640 -5.63 -8.92 -11.12
CA GLY A 640 -4.36 -9.61 -10.86
C GLY A 640 -3.31 -9.32 -11.91
N SER A 641 -2.03 -9.47 -11.56
CA SER A 641 -0.90 -9.32 -12.48
C SER A 641 0.24 -10.25 -12.04
N VAL A 642 0.51 -11.30 -12.79
CA VAL A 642 1.48 -12.35 -12.43
C VAL A 642 2.41 -12.66 -13.60
N ILE A 643 3.70 -12.83 -13.34
CA ILE A 643 4.66 -13.40 -14.28
C ILE A 643 5.07 -14.78 -13.81
N ASN A 644 4.80 -15.78 -14.61
CA ASN A 644 5.26 -17.13 -14.37
C ASN A 644 5.88 -17.79 -15.62
N ALA A 645 6.63 -18.88 -15.40
CA ALA A 645 7.28 -19.65 -16.44
C ALA A 645 6.87 -21.11 -16.36
N GLY A 646 6.42 -21.69 -17.48
CA GLY A 646 6.19 -23.13 -17.60
C GLY A 646 7.50 -23.88 -17.81
N VAL A 647 7.79 -24.90 -16.99
CA VAL A 647 9.06 -25.63 -17.05
C VAL A 647 8.86 -27.15 -16.99
N LEU A 648 9.76 -27.83 -17.71
CA LEU A 648 10.03 -29.26 -17.55
C LEU A 648 10.99 -29.45 -16.37
N LEU A 649 10.88 -30.57 -15.68
CA LEU A 649 11.84 -30.99 -14.66
C LEU A 649 12.60 -32.23 -15.15
N ASN A 650 13.92 -32.17 -15.11
CA ASN A 650 14.80 -33.25 -15.62
C ASN A 650 14.41 -33.66 -17.05
N GLY A 651 14.05 -32.70 -17.89
CA GLY A 651 13.68 -32.89 -19.29
C GLY A 651 12.29 -33.47 -19.54
N GLN A 652 11.48 -33.73 -18.53
CA GLN A 652 10.15 -34.35 -18.62
C GLN A 652 9.01 -33.47 -18.08
N PRO A 653 7.81 -33.49 -18.67
CA PRO A 653 6.60 -32.90 -18.09
C PRO A 653 6.21 -33.69 -16.83
N PRO A 654 6.25 -33.05 -15.65
CA PRO A 654 6.12 -33.79 -14.39
C PRO A 654 4.68 -34.12 -14.01
N ILE A 655 3.67 -33.57 -14.68
CA ILE A 655 2.26 -33.85 -14.45
C ILE A 655 1.69 -34.58 -15.65
N GLN A 656 1.11 -35.76 -15.43
CA GLN A 656 0.55 -36.60 -16.49
C GLN A 656 -0.79 -37.19 -16.08
N VAL A 657 -1.69 -37.29 -17.03
CA VAL A 657 -3.03 -37.87 -16.88
C VAL A 657 -3.34 -38.80 -18.06
N PHE A 658 -3.82 -40.00 -17.76
CA PHE A 658 -4.27 -40.94 -18.74
C PHE A 658 -5.77 -41.21 -18.53
N VAL A 659 -6.55 -41.19 -19.59
CA VAL A 659 -7.98 -41.49 -19.58
C VAL A 659 -8.29 -42.55 -20.64
N ARG A 660 -8.87 -43.64 -20.23
CA ARG A 660 -9.29 -44.71 -21.17
C ARG A 660 -10.73 -45.20 -20.85
N PRO A 661 -11.47 -45.67 -21.83
CA PRO A 661 -12.75 -46.28 -21.59
C PRO A 661 -12.61 -47.64 -20.89
N ILE A 662 -13.62 -48.00 -20.12
CA ILE A 662 -13.79 -49.32 -19.51
C ILE A 662 -15.23 -49.80 -19.71
N GLN A 663 -15.46 -51.11 -19.70
CA GLN A 663 -16.79 -51.70 -19.95
C GLN A 663 -17.77 -51.46 -18.82
N GLU A 664 -17.28 -51.39 -17.59
CA GLU A 664 -18.12 -51.16 -16.41
C GLU A 664 -18.69 -49.74 -16.36
N ASN A 665 -19.92 -49.56 -15.99
CA ASN A 665 -20.56 -48.24 -15.84
C ASN A 665 -20.17 -47.55 -14.54
N ILE A 666 -18.87 -47.35 -14.36
CA ILE A 666 -18.26 -46.66 -13.19
C ILE A 666 -17.13 -45.74 -13.65
N PHE A 667 -16.67 -44.84 -12.77
CA PHE A 667 -15.37 -44.19 -12.91
C PHE A 667 -14.37 -44.83 -11.95
N ARG A 668 -13.23 -45.27 -12.47
CA ARG A 668 -12.10 -45.77 -11.69
C ARG A 668 -10.97 -44.77 -11.74
N ILE A 669 -10.58 -44.22 -10.57
CA ILE A 669 -9.53 -43.22 -10.46
C ILE A 669 -8.35 -43.87 -9.74
N ARG A 670 -7.15 -43.69 -10.28
CA ARG A 670 -5.87 -44.16 -9.70
C ARG A 670 -4.87 -43.02 -9.64
N SER A 671 -4.08 -42.97 -8.57
CA SER A 671 -2.93 -42.06 -8.45
C SER A 671 -1.68 -42.92 -8.26
N ILE A 672 -0.72 -42.76 -9.19
CA ILE A 672 0.54 -43.51 -9.14
C ILE A 672 1.38 -43.01 -7.96
N ASP A 673 1.49 -41.72 -7.78
CA ASP A 673 2.31 -41.10 -6.74
C ASP A 673 1.74 -41.30 -5.32
N LEU A 674 0.43 -41.50 -5.17
CA LEU A 674 -0.21 -41.80 -3.89
C LEU A 674 -0.37 -43.28 -3.62
N GLY A 675 -0.18 -44.13 -4.61
CA GLY A 675 -0.45 -45.57 -4.51
C GLY A 675 -1.90 -45.89 -4.12
N SER A 676 -2.87 -45.07 -4.52
CA SER A 676 -4.27 -45.21 -4.13
C SER A 676 -5.19 -45.27 -5.34
N ALA A 677 -6.34 -45.91 -5.15
CA ALA A 677 -7.39 -46.01 -6.16
C ALA A 677 -8.78 -45.90 -5.50
N GLU A 678 -9.76 -45.40 -6.27
CA GLU A 678 -11.17 -45.31 -5.83
C GLU A 678 -12.10 -45.55 -7.01
N GLU A 679 -13.21 -46.27 -6.75
CA GLU A 679 -14.30 -46.44 -7.69
C GLU A 679 -15.49 -45.57 -7.32
N ILE A 680 -16.03 -44.86 -8.31
CA ILE A 680 -17.16 -43.96 -8.18
C ILE A 680 -18.35 -44.58 -8.92
N LYS A 681 -19.35 -45.01 -8.15
CA LYS A 681 -20.51 -45.73 -8.64
C LYS A 681 -21.81 -44.95 -8.56
N THR A 682 -21.86 -43.95 -7.67
CA THR A 682 -23.07 -43.19 -7.39
C THR A 682 -22.82 -41.69 -7.42
N TYR A 683 -23.89 -40.91 -7.56
CA TYR A 683 -23.80 -39.44 -7.40
C TYR A 683 -23.32 -39.02 -5.99
N LYS A 684 -23.61 -39.87 -4.98
CA LYS A 684 -23.10 -39.65 -3.61
C LYS A 684 -21.59 -39.78 -3.57
N ASP A 685 -21.00 -40.79 -4.21
CA ASP A 685 -19.55 -40.93 -4.30
C ASP A 685 -18.94 -39.74 -5.06
N LEU A 686 -19.57 -39.35 -6.17
CA LEU A 686 -19.11 -38.23 -6.99
C LEU A 686 -19.21 -36.88 -6.24
N SER A 687 -20.26 -36.68 -5.43
CA SER A 687 -20.43 -35.46 -4.61
C SER A 687 -19.34 -35.29 -3.53
N GLY A 688 -18.57 -36.35 -3.25
CA GLY A 688 -17.42 -36.32 -2.34
C GLY A 688 -16.29 -35.40 -2.78
N PHE A 689 -16.43 -34.61 -3.85
CA PHE A 689 -15.48 -33.54 -4.19
C PHE A 689 -15.43 -32.42 -3.13
N THR A 690 -16.44 -32.25 -2.32
CA THR A 690 -16.47 -31.30 -1.21
C THR A 690 -15.78 -31.82 0.06
N ASP A 691 -15.41 -33.12 0.12
CA ASP A 691 -14.73 -33.72 1.27
C ASP A 691 -13.22 -33.41 1.22
N PRO A 692 -12.68 -32.60 2.14
CA PRO A 692 -11.26 -32.29 2.17
C PRO A 692 -10.35 -33.46 2.52
N LYS A 693 -10.91 -34.59 2.98
CA LYS A 693 -10.18 -35.82 3.30
C LYS A 693 -10.06 -36.78 2.09
N SER A 694 -10.85 -36.56 1.03
CA SER A 694 -10.78 -37.40 -0.16
C SER A 694 -9.50 -37.15 -0.94
N ASN A 695 -8.74 -38.19 -1.23
CA ASN A 695 -7.54 -38.09 -2.08
C ASN A 695 -7.88 -37.74 -3.53
N PHE A 696 -9.12 -37.92 -3.96
CA PHE A 696 -9.60 -37.75 -5.32
C PHE A 696 -10.64 -36.62 -5.48
N SER A 697 -10.78 -35.75 -4.48
CA SER A 697 -11.73 -34.63 -4.55
C SER A 697 -11.58 -33.82 -5.85
N LEU A 698 -10.34 -33.54 -6.30
CA LEU A 698 -10.05 -32.83 -7.55
C LEU A 698 -10.60 -33.60 -8.77
N ALA A 699 -10.39 -34.90 -8.85
CA ALA A 699 -10.86 -35.72 -9.97
C ALA A 699 -12.39 -35.84 -9.99
N LYS A 700 -13.01 -35.95 -8.82
CA LYS A 700 -14.48 -35.95 -8.68
C LYS A 700 -15.05 -34.61 -9.13
N ALA A 701 -14.46 -33.49 -8.77
CA ALA A 701 -14.87 -32.16 -9.21
C ALA A 701 -14.72 -31.99 -10.73
N ALA A 702 -13.62 -32.47 -11.32
CA ALA A 702 -13.40 -32.46 -12.76
C ALA A 702 -14.50 -33.24 -13.51
N LEU A 703 -14.81 -34.47 -13.08
CA LEU A 703 -15.89 -35.26 -13.65
C LEU A 703 -17.27 -34.59 -13.51
N ALA A 704 -17.53 -33.97 -12.35
CA ALA A 704 -18.75 -33.20 -12.14
C ALA A 704 -18.88 -32.04 -13.15
N LEU A 705 -17.82 -31.26 -13.33
CA LEU A 705 -17.78 -30.12 -14.29
C LEU A 705 -17.89 -30.57 -15.75
N CYS A 706 -17.46 -31.80 -16.07
CA CYS A 706 -17.64 -32.41 -17.39
C CYS A 706 -19.08 -32.84 -17.68
N GLY A 707 -20.02 -32.56 -16.79
CA GLY A 707 -21.45 -32.81 -16.96
C GLY A 707 -21.94 -34.15 -16.43
N PHE A 708 -21.10 -34.90 -15.70
CA PHE A 708 -21.52 -36.15 -15.06
C PHE A 708 -22.24 -35.97 -13.71
N PHE A 709 -22.38 -34.74 -13.22
CA PHE A 709 -23.15 -34.43 -12.02
C PHE A 709 -24.36 -33.56 -12.36
N PRO A 710 -25.54 -33.76 -11.72
CA PRO A 710 -26.78 -33.09 -12.09
C PRO A 710 -26.71 -31.56 -12.18
N ASP A 711 -25.96 -30.94 -11.31
CA ASP A 711 -25.83 -29.47 -11.26
C ASP A 711 -25.12 -28.90 -12.48
N PHE A 712 -24.25 -29.66 -13.13
CA PHE A 712 -23.44 -29.28 -14.28
C PHE A 712 -23.88 -29.95 -15.58
N SER A 713 -24.86 -30.87 -15.52
CA SER A 713 -25.39 -31.57 -16.69
C SER A 713 -26.55 -30.82 -17.36
N ALA A 714 -26.52 -30.77 -18.68
CA ALA A 714 -27.65 -30.30 -19.47
C ALA A 714 -28.72 -31.40 -19.66
N SER A 715 -28.38 -32.65 -19.36
CA SER A 715 -29.34 -33.78 -19.40
C SER A 715 -30.14 -33.88 -18.11
N ARG A 716 -31.46 -33.86 -18.19
CA ARG A 716 -32.38 -34.04 -17.06
C ARG A 716 -32.88 -35.48 -16.92
N LYS A 717 -32.44 -36.38 -17.79
CA LYS A 717 -33.00 -37.74 -17.92
C LYS A 717 -32.34 -38.79 -17.03
N ASN A 718 -31.17 -38.54 -16.48
CA ASN A 718 -30.38 -39.56 -15.79
C ASN A 718 -30.74 -39.61 -14.30
N ARG A 719 -31.37 -40.67 -13.87
CA ARG A 719 -31.78 -40.92 -12.47
C ARG A 719 -30.66 -41.43 -11.56
N SER A 720 -29.61 -42.04 -12.14
CA SER A 720 -28.43 -42.52 -11.42
C SER A 720 -27.15 -42.24 -12.20
N LEU A 721 -26.01 -42.30 -11.54
CA LEU A 721 -24.71 -42.13 -12.19
C LEU A 721 -24.47 -43.26 -13.20
N ALA A 722 -24.82 -44.49 -12.85
CA ALA A 722 -24.66 -45.64 -13.74
C ALA A 722 -25.44 -45.46 -15.05
N THR A 723 -26.70 -44.99 -14.99
CA THR A 723 -27.48 -44.69 -16.20
C THR A 723 -26.90 -43.54 -16.99
N HIS A 724 -26.27 -42.56 -16.33
CA HIS A 724 -25.60 -41.44 -16.98
C HIS A 724 -24.35 -41.93 -17.73
N ILE A 725 -23.53 -42.79 -17.10
CA ILE A 725 -22.34 -43.36 -17.71
C ILE A 725 -22.74 -44.31 -18.86
N ALA A 726 -23.78 -45.12 -18.72
CA ALA A 726 -24.30 -45.95 -19.81
C ALA A 726 -24.76 -45.10 -21.03
N ALA A 727 -25.40 -43.95 -20.79
CA ALA A 727 -25.75 -43.00 -21.85
C ALA A 727 -24.55 -42.36 -22.53
N PHE A 728 -23.44 -42.22 -21.83
CA PHE A 728 -22.15 -41.78 -22.40
C PHE A 728 -21.48 -42.87 -23.24
N GLY A 729 -21.77 -44.15 -22.98
CA GLY A 729 -21.33 -45.31 -23.78
C GLY A 729 -20.16 -46.11 -23.22
N SER A 730 -19.58 -45.70 -22.10
CA SER A 730 -18.56 -46.51 -21.34
C SER A 730 -18.27 -45.85 -19.99
N GLY A 731 -17.74 -46.63 -19.04
CA GLY A 731 -17.03 -46.03 -17.91
C GLY A 731 -15.67 -45.46 -18.32
N LEU A 732 -15.03 -44.77 -17.41
CA LEU A 732 -13.68 -44.22 -17.62
C LEU A 732 -12.74 -44.66 -16.50
N GLU A 733 -11.56 -45.14 -16.89
CA GLU A 733 -10.43 -45.27 -15.98
C GLU A 733 -9.51 -44.04 -16.17
N ILE A 734 -9.22 -43.37 -15.05
CA ILE A 734 -8.40 -42.15 -14.97
C ILE A 734 -7.17 -42.44 -14.13
N THR A 735 -5.99 -42.37 -14.73
CA THR A 735 -4.73 -42.52 -14.00
C THR A 735 -4.02 -41.20 -13.90
N LEU A 736 -3.66 -40.80 -12.67
CA LEU A 736 -3.00 -39.56 -12.32
C LEU A 736 -1.54 -39.80 -11.92
N LEU A 737 -0.62 -38.97 -12.40
CA LEU A 737 0.78 -38.96 -11.99
C LEU A 737 1.23 -37.51 -11.71
N SER A 738 1.72 -37.29 -10.51
CA SER A 738 2.47 -36.07 -10.16
C SER A 738 3.89 -36.48 -9.72
N ALA A 739 4.88 -36.27 -10.58
CA ALA A 739 6.28 -36.53 -10.25
C ALA A 739 6.92 -35.45 -9.36
N VAL A 740 6.10 -34.61 -8.76
CA VAL A 740 6.51 -33.51 -7.88
C VAL A 740 5.86 -33.67 -6.51
N PRO A 741 6.61 -33.52 -5.40
CA PRO A 741 6.05 -33.68 -4.06
C PRO A 741 4.87 -32.73 -3.80
N LYS A 742 3.86 -33.20 -3.05
CA LYS A 742 2.76 -32.34 -2.57
C LYS A 742 3.34 -31.18 -1.74
N GLY A 743 2.77 -29.99 -1.89
CA GLY A 743 3.26 -28.79 -1.19
C GLY A 743 4.60 -28.28 -1.71
N SER A 744 4.99 -28.65 -2.93
CA SER A 744 6.23 -28.24 -3.57
C SER A 744 6.33 -26.74 -3.93
N GLY A 745 5.20 -26.04 -3.95
CA GLY A 745 5.14 -24.65 -4.38
C GLY A 745 5.20 -24.41 -5.90
N LEU A 746 5.04 -25.47 -6.71
CA LEU A 746 5.05 -25.39 -8.18
C LEU A 746 3.66 -25.44 -8.82
N GLY A 747 2.58 -25.19 -8.06
CA GLY A 747 1.21 -25.17 -8.55
C GLY A 747 0.62 -26.55 -8.91
N THR A 748 1.17 -27.62 -8.34
CA THR A 748 0.89 -29.01 -8.76
C THR A 748 -0.59 -29.40 -8.73
N SER A 749 -1.40 -28.92 -7.77
CA SER A 749 -2.82 -29.25 -7.65
C SER A 749 -3.62 -28.70 -8.83
N SER A 750 -3.55 -27.40 -9.04
CA SER A 750 -4.30 -26.72 -10.09
C SER A 750 -3.81 -27.13 -11.49
N ILE A 751 -2.50 -27.38 -11.63
CA ILE A 751 -1.92 -27.90 -12.87
C ILE A 751 -2.41 -29.31 -13.16
N LEU A 752 -2.46 -30.20 -12.16
CA LEU A 752 -3.05 -31.53 -12.30
C LEU A 752 -4.52 -31.42 -12.70
N GLY A 753 -5.26 -30.49 -12.10
CA GLY A 753 -6.65 -30.21 -12.46
C GLY A 753 -6.80 -29.73 -13.90
N ALA A 754 -5.95 -28.82 -14.35
CA ALA A 754 -5.93 -28.35 -15.74
C ALA A 754 -5.63 -29.47 -16.73
N THR A 755 -4.62 -30.31 -16.40
CA THR A 755 -4.23 -31.47 -17.21
C THR A 755 -5.37 -32.48 -17.31
N LEU A 756 -6.04 -32.77 -16.18
CA LEU A 756 -7.17 -33.68 -16.11
C LEU A 756 -8.38 -33.17 -16.91
N LEU A 757 -8.76 -31.89 -16.75
CA LEU A 757 -9.84 -31.29 -17.53
C LEU A 757 -9.52 -31.26 -19.01
N SER A 758 -8.28 -31.05 -19.41
CA SER A 758 -7.82 -31.12 -20.80
C SER A 758 -7.96 -32.53 -21.37
N ALA A 759 -7.57 -33.57 -20.59
CA ALA A 759 -7.78 -34.97 -20.98
C ALA A 759 -9.26 -35.35 -21.09
N LEU A 760 -10.07 -34.95 -20.13
CA LEU A 760 -11.53 -35.19 -20.12
C LEU A 760 -12.23 -34.38 -21.24
N ASN A 761 -11.81 -33.16 -21.50
CA ASN A 761 -12.31 -32.36 -22.63
C ASN A 761 -12.18 -33.14 -23.93
N ARG A 762 -11.02 -33.75 -24.16
CA ARG A 762 -10.74 -34.59 -25.33
C ARG A 762 -11.56 -35.87 -25.29
N ALA A 763 -11.59 -36.61 -24.18
CA ALA A 763 -12.25 -37.89 -24.06
C ALA A 763 -13.80 -37.78 -24.15
N CYS A 764 -14.34 -36.70 -23.60
CA CYS A 764 -15.79 -36.43 -23.53
C CYS A 764 -16.33 -35.51 -24.61
N GLY A 765 -15.50 -35.09 -25.59
CA GLY A 765 -15.93 -34.30 -26.74
C GLY A 765 -16.59 -32.96 -26.37
N LEU A 766 -16.04 -32.26 -25.38
CA LEU A 766 -16.69 -31.06 -24.81
C LEU A 766 -16.39 -29.78 -25.61
N GLY A 767 -15.29 -29.75 -26.39
CA GLY A 767 -14.94 -28.65 -27.29
C GLY A 767 -14.49 -27.37 -26.57
N TRP A 768 -14.00 -27.45 -25.33
CA TRP A 768 -13.52 -26.31 -24.57
C TRP A 768 -12.17 -25.80 -25.11
N ASN A 769 -12.09 -24.49 -25.28
CA ASN A 769 -10.83 -23.81 -25.56
C ASN A 769 -10.01 -23.55 -24.28
N GLU A 770 -8.83 -22.93 -24.41
CA GLU A 770 -7.94 -22.65 -23.30
C GLU A 770 -8.57 -21.73 -22.23
N VAL A 771 -9.38 -20.76 -22.64
CA VAL A 771 -10.06 -19.83 -21.71
C VAL A 771 -11.17 -20.56 -20.97
N ASP A 772 -11.93 -21.41 -21.65
CA ASP A 772 -12.94 -22.26 -21.01
C ASP A 772 -12.32 -23.20 -19.97
N LEU A 773 -11.20 -23.82 -20.30
CA LEU A 773 -10.47 -24.68 -19.38
C LEU A 773 -9.94 -23.90 -18.17
N TYR A 774 -9.35 -22.71 -18.41
CA TYR A 774 -8.86 -21.82 -17.35
C TYR A 774 -9.96 -21.47 -16.34
N GLN A 775 -11.14 -21.05 -16.82
CA GLN A 775 -12.26 -20.70 -15.95
C GLN A 775 -12.80 -21.91 -15.18
N ARG A 776 -12.86 -23.10 -15.83
CA ARG A 776 -13.34 -24.33 -15.18
C ARG A 776 -12.36 -24.83 -14.12
N VAL A 777 -11.05 -24.67 -14.32
CA VAL A 777 -10.07 -25.01 -13.28
C VAL A 777 -10.21 -24.06 -12.10
N LEU A 778 -10.44 -22.78 -12.30
CA LEU A 778 -10.70 -21.83 -11.22
C LEU A 778 -11.95 -22.25 -10.41
N ALA A 779 -13.03 -22.64 -11.09
CA ALA A 779 -14.23 -23.14 -10.42
C ALA A 779 -13.99 -24.45 -9.68
N MET A 780 -13.21 -25.36 -10.26
CA MET A 780 -12.85 -26.63 -9.64
C MET A 780 -12.07 -26.43 -8.35
N GLU A 781 -11.11 -25.52 -8.32
CA GLU A 781 -10.36 -25.14 -7.12
C GLU A 781 -11.30 -24.59 -6.03
N GLN A 782 -12.30 -23.81 -6.40
CA GLN A 782 -13.30 -23.31 -5.45
C GLN A 782 -14.22 -24.40 -4.92
N LEU A 783 -14.56 -25.41 -5.74
CA LEU A 783 -15.35 -26.56 -5.30
C LEU A 783 -14.60 -27.42 -4.27
N VAL A 784 -13.30 -27.55 -4.42
CA VAL A 784 -12.45 -28.43 -3.59
C VAL A 784 -11.83 -27.68 -2.40
N THR A 785 -11.42 -26.43 -2.61
CA THR A 785 -10.72 -25.61 -1.61
C THR A 785 -11.30 -24.22 -1.54
N THR A 786 -11.06 -23.52 -0.45
CA THR A 786 -11.46 -22.13 -0.28
C THR A 786 -10.26 -21.20 -0.52
N GLY A 787 -10.15 -20.59 -1.70
CA GLY A 787 -9.33 -19.41 -1.84
C GLY A 787 -8.06 -19.50 -2.69
N GLY A 788 -7.90 -20.48 -3.58
CA GLY A 788 -6.80 -20.50 -4.56
C GLY A 788 -6.90 -19.39 -5.60
N GLY A 789 -5.74 -18.82 -6.00
CA GLY A 789 -5.65 -17.89 -7.12
C GLY A 789 -5.67 -18.62 -8.47
N TRP A 790 -5.62 -17.83 -9.54
CA TRP A 790 -5.70 -18.38 -10.91
C TRP A 790 -4.35 -18.56 -11.62
N GLN A 791 -3.22 -18.22 -11.00
CA GLN A 791 -1.90 -18.30 -11.65
C GLN A 791 -1.44 -19.72 -11.98
N ASP A 792 -1.87 -20.70 -11.18
CA ASP A 792 -1.34 -22.07 -11.25
C ASP A 792 -1.83 -22.79 -12.52
N GLN A 793 -3.14 -22.74 -12.78
CA GLN A 793 -3.70 -23.31 -14.00
C GLN A 793 -3.21 -22.60 -15.26
N ALA A 794 -2.98 -21.29 -15.17
CA ALA A 794 -2.38 -20.54 -16.27
C ALA A 794 -0.96 -21.00 -16.57
N GLY A 795 -0.22 -21.53 -15.60
CA GLY A 795 1.09 -22.15 -15.78
C GLY A 795 1.07 -23.37 -16.67
N ALA A 796 -0.01 -24.15 -16.65
CA ALA A 796 -0.21 -25.31 -17.51
C ALA A 796 -0.79 -24.98 -18.87
N LEU A 797 -1.80 -24.08 -18.89
CA LEU A 797 -2.59 -23.80 -20.10
C LEU A 797 -1.93 -22.84 -21.08
N PHE A 798 -0.98 -21.99 -20.61
CA PHE A 798 -0.26 -21.03 -21.44
C PHE A 798 1.24 -21.29 -21.42
N LYS A 799 1.89 -21.19 -22.60
CA LYS A 799 3.29 -21.57 -22.79
C LYS A 799 4.32 -20.56 -22.23
N SER A 800 5.54 -21.00 -22.07
CA SER A 800 6.76 -20.20 -21.92
C SER A 800 6.73 -19.23 -20.71
N ILE A 801 7.50 -18.12 -20.77
CA ILE A 801 7.42 -17.01 -19.81
C ILE A 801 6.30 -16.07 -20.23
N LYS A 802 5.40 -15.77 -19.33
CA LYS A 802 4.22 -14.95 -19.60
C LYS A 802 3.84 -14.04 -18.46
N LEU A 803 3.39 -12.84 -18.81
CA LEU A 803 2.62 -11.95 -17.97
C LEU A 803 1.14 -12.26 -18.17
N ILE A 804 0.43 -12.51 -17.09
CA ILE A 804 -1.00 -12.76 -17.08
C ILE A 804 -1.65 -11.66 -16.26
N GLU A 805 -2.59 -10.95 -16.85
CA GLU A 805 -3.30 -9.86 -16.21
C GLU A 805 -4.80 -10.07 -16.30
N THR A 806 -5.52 -9.69 -15.23
CA THR A 806 -6.97 -9.60 -15.21
C THR A 806 -7.40 -8.20 -14.79
N THR A 807 -8.58 -7.78 -15.21
CA THR A 807 -9.19 -6.53 -14.74
C THR A 807 -9.99 -6.76 -13.47
N SER A 808 -10.27 -5.68 -12.73
CA SER A 808 -11.24 -5.73 -11.62
C SER A 808 -12.61 -6.20 -12.10
N GLY A 809 -13.31 -6.98 -11.29
CA GLY A 809 -14.60 -7.58 -11.59
C GLY A 809 -14.65 -9.03 -11.15
N LEU A 810 -15.87 -9.57 -11.07
CA LEU A 810 -16.07 -10.96 -10.65
C LEU A 810 -15.64 -11.95 -11.75
N SER A 811 -15.76 -11.57 -13.00
CA SER A 811 -15.27 -12.37 -14.14
C SER A 811 -13.79 -12.10 -14.35
N GLN A 812 -12.96 -13.12 -14.12
CA GLN A 812 -11.50 -13.05 -14.24
C GLN A 812 -11.04 -13.63 -15.58
N SER A 813 -11.17 -12.84 -16.66
CA SER A 813 -10.68 -13.21 -17.98
C SER A 813 -9.20 -12.86 -18.13
N PRO A 814 -8.31 -13.84 -18.43
CA PRO A 814 -6.89 -13.60 -18.51
C PRO A 814 -6.50 -12.91 -19.82
N LYS A 815 -5.69 -11.84 -19.71
CA LYS A 815 -4.93 -11.28 -20.81
C LYS A 815 -3.49 -11.78 -20.68
N VAL A 816 -3.03 -12.56 -21.66
CA VAL A 816 -1.70 -13.18 -21.65
C VAL A 816 -0.76 -12.42 -22.61
N THR A 817 0.39 -12.03 -22.10
CA THR A 817 1.48 -11.44 -22.89
C THR A 817 2.72 -12.29 -22.71
N TYR A 818 3.24 -12.85 -23.82
CA TYR A 818 4.48 -13.65 -23.79
C TYR A 818 5.70 -12.75 -23.70
N LEU A 819 6.69 -13.16 -22.89
CA LEU A 819 7.89 -12.40 -22.59
C LEU A 819 9.13 -13.10 -23.13
N SER A 820 10.27 -12.39 -23.18
CA SER A 820 11.54 -12.94 -23.63
C SER A 820 12.00 -14.12 -22.75
N ASN A 821 12.52 -15.16 -23.40
CA ASN A 821 13.06 -16.35 -22.75
C ASN A 821 14.58 -16.26 -22.47
N GLU A 822 15.27 -15.22 -22.92
CA GLU A 822 16.73 -15.16 -22.93
C GLU A 822 17.36 -15.28 -21.55
N LEU A 823 16.78 -14.64 -20.51
CA LEU A 823 17.30 -14.68 -19.14
C LEU A 823 17.12 -16.02 -18.44
N LEU A 824 16.12 -16.83 -18.83
CA LEU A 824 15.81 -18.13 -18.24
C LEU A 824 15.90 -19.28 -19.25
N GLY A 825 16.18 -19.00 -20.50
CA GLY A 825 16.30 -20.00 -21.56
C GLY A 825 17.53 -20.91 -21.39
N ASN A 826 17.60 -21.97 -22.17
CA ASN A 826 18.51 -23.10 -22.01
C ASN A 826 19.99 -22.74 -21.79
N ASN A 827 20.45 -21.61 -22.32
CA ASN A 827 21.84 -21.17 -22.18
C ASN A 827 22.15 -20.40 -20.91
N HIS A 828 21.15 -19.76 -20.28
CA HIS A 828 21.31 -18.94 -19.06
C HIS A 828 20.77 -19.61 -17.80
N ALA A 829 19.65 -20.30 -17.88
CA ALA A 829 19.00 -20.94 -16.73
C ALA A 829 19.92 -21.96 -16.03
N ASN A 830 20.64 -22.76 -16.80
CA ASN A 830 21.56 -23.75 -16.26
C ASN A 830 22.90 -23.18 -15.76
N LYS A 831 23.21 -21.91 -16.09
CA LYS A 831 24.48 -21.28 -15.74
C LYS A 831 24.41 -20.36 -14.54
N THR A 832 23.32 -19.62 -14.37
CA THR A 832 23.21 -18.59 -13.31
C THR A 832 21.94 -18.70 -12.47
N THR A 833 20.97 -19.50 -12.89
CA THR A 833 19.70 -19.71 -12.16
C THR A 833 19.55 -21.18 -11.84
N LEU A 834 19.39 -21.48 -10.55
CA LEU A 834 19.32 -22.84 -10.02
C LEU A 834 17.94 -23.07 -9.39
N LEU A 835 17.41 -24.28 -9.58
CA LEU A 835 16.21 -24.72 -8.90
C LEU A 835 16.57 -25.74 -7.82
N TYR A 836 16.25 -25.43 -6.58
CA TYR A 836 16.60 -26.24 -5.42
C TYR A 836 15.34 -26.68 -4.67
N TYR A 837 15.16 -27.98 -4.52
CA TYR A 837 14.14 -28.54 -3.64
C TYR A 837 14.68 -28.52 -2.21
N THR A 838 14.02 -27.80 -1.32
CA THR A 838 14.47 -27.64 0.08
C THR A 838 14.32 -28.90 0.92
N GLY A 839 13.55 -29.89 0.45
CA GLY A 839 13.21 -31.09 1.22
C GLY A 839 12.22 -30.84 2.37
N ILE A 840 11.74 -29.60 2.50
CA ILE A 840 10.79 -29.17 3.51
C ILE A 840 9.41 -29.13 2.87
N THR A 841 8.47 -29.87 3.45
CA THR A 841 7.06 -29.84 3.06
C THR A 841 6.25 -29.27 4.20
N ARG A 842 5.66 -28.09 4.01
CA ARG A 842 4.74 -27.46 4.94
C ARG A 842 3.37 -27.32 4.30
N PHE A 843 2.32 -27.54 5.07
CA PHE A 843 0.97 -27.26 4.59
C PHE A 843 0.79 -25.72 4.47
N ALA A 844 0.82 -25.21 3.24
CA ALA A 844 0.56 -23.79 2.90
C ALA A 844 -0.84 -23.30 3.32
N LYS A 845 -1.71 -24.20 3.80
CA LYS A 845 -3.11 -23.92 4.10
C LYS A 845 -3.33 -22.86 5.20
N GLY A 846 -2.38 -22.72 6.14
CA GLY A 846 -2.43 -21.70 7.19
C GLY A 846 -2.12 -20.30 6.62
N ILE A 847 -1.02 -20.17 5.88
CA ILE A 847 -0.56 -18.92 5.26
C ILE A 847 -1.62 -18.37 4.30
N LEU A 848 -2.12 -19.24 3.40
CA LEU A 848 -3.19 -18.86 2.46
C LEU A 848 -4.42 -18.32 3.18
N LYS A 849 -4.84 -18.96 4.27
CA LYS A 849 -6.02 -18.56 5.01
C LYS A 849 -5.87 -17.19 5.67
N GLU A 850 -4.71 -16.89 6.23
CA GLU A 850 -4.45 -15.63 6.91
C GLU A 850 -4.35 -14.47 5.92
N ILE A 851 -3.63 -14.63 4.81
CA ILE A 851 -3.52 -13.60 3.78
C ILE A 851 -4.89 -13.31 3.15
N VAL A 852 -5.67 -14.35 2.82
CA VAL A 852 -7.03 -14.18 2.28
C VAL A 852 -7.95 -13.53 3.30
N HIS A 853 -7.80 -13.84 4.58
CA HIS A 853 -8.53 -13.18 5.65
C HIS A 853 -8.23 -11.67 5.71
N ASP A 854 -6.95 -11.31 5.67
CA ASP A 854 -6.52 -9.90 5.63
C ASP A 854 -7.03 -9.17 4.37
N MET A 855 -7.05 -9.86 3.21
CA MET A 855 -7.65 -9.32 1.98
C MET A 855 -9.14 -9.06 2.14
N PHE A 856 -9.89 -9.95 2.77
CA PHE A 856 -11.31 -9.73 3.05
C PHE A 856 -11.55 -8.50 3.93
N LEU A 857 -10.73 -8.34 4.95
CA LEU A 857 -10.81 -7.19 5.84
C LEU A 857 -10.34 -5.89 5.17
N GLY A 858 -9.68 -5.98 4.01
CA GLY A 858 -9.07 -4.82 3.36
C GLY A 858 -7.98 -4.18 4.22
N LYS A 859 -7.20 -5.01 4.92
CA LYS A 859 -6.16 -4.54 5.83
C LYS A 859 -5.12 -3.71 5.09
N SER A 860 -4.94 -2.47 5.49
CA SER A 860 -4.11 -1.48 4.79
C SER A 860 -2.69 -1.95 4.53
N ALA A 861 -2.04 -2.57 5.53
CA ALA A 861 -0.68 -3.09 5.37
C ALA A 861 -0.61 -4.17 4.28
N THR A 862 -1.54 -5.13 4.27
CA THR A 862 -1.64 -6.19 3.27
C THR A 862 -1.88 -5.62 1.87
N LEU A 863 -2.80 -4.66 1.72
CA LEU A 863 -3.10 -4.02 0.42
C LEU A 863 -1.91 -3.22 -0.11
N ARG A 864 -1.15 -2.54 0.76
CA ARG A 864 0.08 -1.84 0.36
C ARG A 864 1.13 -2.81 -0.19
N VAL A 865 1.35 -3.95 0.48
CA VAL A 865 2.29 -4.97 -0.01
C VAL A 865 1.83 -5.55 -1.34
N LEU A 866 0.54 -5.87 -1.52
CA LEU A 866 -0.01 -6.35 -2.78
C LEU A 866 0.16 -5.33 -3.93
N LYS A 867 0.02 -4.04 -3.64
CA LYS A 867 0.32 -2.96 -4.60
C LYS A 867 1.80 -2.97 -5.02
N LEU A 868 2.72 -3.14 -4.07
CA LEU A 868 4.16 -3.25 -4.37
C LEU A 868 4.49 -4.52 -5.16
N ILE A 869 3.86 -5.65 -4.86
CA ILE A 869 3.98 -6.89 -5.64
C ILE A 869 3.57 -6.64 -7.09
N ARG A 870 2.44 -5.96 -7.32
CA ARG A 870 1.98 -5.60 -8.66
C ARG A 870 2.93 -4.65 -9.39
N LEU A 871 3.49 -3.67 -8.70
CA LEU A 871 4.52 -2.78 -9.27
C LEU A 871 5.78 -3.56 -9.64
N ASN A 872 6.23 -4.45 -8.77
CA ASN A 872 7.39 -5.31 -9.02
C ASN A 872 7.20 -6.20 -10.25
N THR A 873 5.98 -6.66 -10.51
CA THR A 873 5.65 -7.42 -11.73
C THR A 873 5.95 -6.60 -13.00
N ARG A 874 5.62 -5.31 -13.01
CA ARG A 874 5.93 -4.40 -14.12
C ARG A 874 7.45 -4.18 -14.28
N HIS A 875 8.20 -4.09 -13.18
CA HIS A 875 9.66 -3.99 -13.23
C HIS A 875 10.27 -5.27 -13.78
N LEU A 876 9.80 -6.44 -13.35
CA LEU A 876 10.26 -7.72 -13.87
C LEU A 876 9.94 -7.88 -15.37
N GLN A 877 8.74 -7.46 -15.81
CA GLN A 877 8.39 -7.43 -17.23
C GLN A 877 9.41 -6.62 -18.04
N ARG A 878 9.76 -5.42 -17.57
CA ARG A 878 10.78 -4.58 -18.24
C ARG A 878 12.15 -5.25 -18.26
N ALA A 879 12.56 -5.86 -17.13
CA ALA A 879 13.82 -6.57 -17.03
C ALA A 879 13.91 -7.73 -18.03
N LEU A 880 12.85 -8.53 -18.17
CA LEU A 880 12.75 -9.60 -19.16
C LEU A 880 12.76 -9.08 -20.61
N THR A 881 12.00 -8.01 -20.87
CA THR A 881 11.92 -7.40 -22.21
C THR A 881 13.28 -6.84 -22.69
N HIS A 882 14.08 -6.29 -21.76
CA HIS A 882 15.37 -5.68 -22.09
C HIS A 882 16.57 -6.59 -21.77
N ASN A 883 16.33 -7.85 -21.41
CA ASN A 883 17.35 -8.85 -21.04
C ASN A 883 18.32 -8.35 -19.94
N ASN A 884 17.80 -7.60 -18.98
CA ASN A 884 18.58 -7.03 -17.89
C ASN A 884 18.65 -7.98 -16.70
N LYS A 885 19.74 -8.76 -16.60
CA LYS A 885 19.94 -9.74 -15.52
C LYS A 885 20.01 -9.11 -14.14
N PHE A 886 20.62 -7.95 -14.00
CA PHE A 886 20.71 -7.25 -12.70
C PHE A 886 19.32 -6.87 -12.17
N GLU A 887 18.49 -6.25 -13.01
CA GLU A 887 17.12 -5.89 -12.63
C GLU A 887 16.23 -7.12 -12.44
N PHE A 888 16.46 -8.20 -13.22
CA PHE A 888 15.78 -9.47 -13.00
C PHE A 888 16.05 -10.01 -11.59
N ASP A 889 17.32 -10.12 -11.18
CA ASP A 889 17.70 -10.60 -9.86
C ASP A 889 17.14 -9.70 -8.76
N ARG A 890 17.20 -8.38 -8.96
CA ARG A 890 16.61 -7.41 -8.03
C ARG A 890 15.10 -7.61 -7.87
N CYS A 891 14.37 -7.87 -8.95
CA CYS A 891 12.93 -8.15 -8.91
C CYS A 891 12.62 -9.48 -8.21
N ILE A 892 13.43 -10.52 -8.39
CA ILE A 892 13.28 -11.80 -7.68
C ILE A 892 13.52 -11.61 -6.17
N ALA A 893 14.61 -10.94 -5.79
CA ALA A 893 14.90 -10.64 -4.38
C ALA A 893 13.77 -9.83 -3.73
N ARG A 894 13.27 -8.80 -4.44
CA ARG A 894 12.14 -7.98 -3.99
C ARG A 894 10.84 -8.80 -3.85
N SER A 895 10.55 -9.71 -4.78
CA SER A 895 9.41 -10.64 -4.66
C SER A 895 9.50 -11.44 -3.36
N TRP A 896 10.69 -11.92 -3.00
CA TRP A 896 10.92 -12.67 -1.77
C TRP A 896 10.67 -11.81 -0.51
N GLU A 897 11.22 -10.59 -0.48
CA GLU A 897 11.00 -9.64 0.63
C GLU A 897 9.53 -9.26 0.80
N LEU A 898 8.84 -8.98 -0.30
CA LEU A 898 7.41 -8.63 -0.27
C LEU A 898 6.55 -9.81 0.21
N ASN A 899 6.88 -11.04 -0.18
CA ASN A 899 6.17 -12.22 0.31
C ASN A 899 6.37 -12.42 1.82
N LYS A 900 7.57 -12.19 2.35
CA LYS A 900 7.83 -12.24 3.80
C LYS A 900 7.10 -11.13 4.56
N ARG A 901 6.95 -9.95 3.97
CA ARG A 901 6.16 -8.85 4.55
C ARG A 901 4.66 -9.15 4.52
N LEU A 902 4.19 -9.89 3.53
CA LEU A 902 2.79 -10.29 3.43
C LEU A 902 2.44 -11.31 4.53
N ASP A 903 3.32 -12.28 4.76
CA ASP A 903 3.22 -13.26 5.85
C ASP A 903 4.62 -13.68 6.34
N PRO A 904 4.97 -13.40 7.60
CA PRO A 904 6.24 -13.85 8.18
C PRO A 904 6.44 -15.37 8.13
N GLY A 905 5.37 -16.15 8.13
CA GLY A 905 5.41 -17.61 7.97
C GLY A 905 5.88 -18.09 6.58
N THR A 906 6.03 -17.19 5.62
CA THR A 906 6.59 -17.47 4.30
C THR A 906 8.01 -18.02 4.38
N THR A 907 8.81 -17.57 5.34
CA THR A 907 10.14 -18.15 5.62
C THR A 907 10.16 -18.99 6.90
N THR A 908 11.20 -19.82 7.05
CA THR A 908 11.48 -20.62 8.26
C THR A 908 12.98 -20.55 8.56
N GLN A 909 13.38 -20.96 9.78
CA GLN A 909 14.79 -21.02 10.14
C GLN A 909 15.60 -21.91 9.20
N GLU A 910 15.01 -23.01 8.73
CA GLU A 910 15.65 -23.92 7.78
C GLU A 910 15.83 -23.26 6.39
N VAL A 911 14.84 -22.47 5.94
CA VAL A 911 14.93 -21.70 4.68
C VAL A 911 16.03 -20.64 4.79
N GLU A 912 16.08 -19.90 5.89
CA GLU A 912 17.13 -18.89 6.13
C GLU A 912 18.53 -19.55 6.24
N LYS A 913 18.62 -20.77 6.79
CA LYS A 913 19.86 -21.53 6.80
C LYS A 913 20.30 -21.93 5.38
N ILE A 914 19.39 -22.28 4.48
CA ILE A 914 19.71 -22.54 3.07
C ILE A 914 20.30 -21.27 2.43
N ILE A 915 19.65 -20.11 2.65
CA ILE A 915 20.09 -18.83 2.09
C ILE A 915 21.49 -18.47 2.62
N SER A 916 21.72 -18.62 3.92
CA SER A 916 23.04 -18.34 4.53
C SER A 916 24.12 -19.30 4.05
N THR A 917 23.81 -20.58 3.84
CA THR A 917 24.73 -21.59 3.30
C THR A 917 25.09 -21.30 1.84
N ALA A 918 24.12 -20.84 1.03
CA ALA A 918 24.39 -20.39 -0.34
C ALA A 918 25.43 -19.26 -0.38
N GLY A 919 25.43 -18.39 0.64
CA GLY A 919 26.48 -17.41 0.89
C GLY A 919 26.51 -16.20 -0.06
N PRO A 920 27.64 -15.47 -0.13
CA PRO A 920 27.72 -14.18 -0.83
C PRO A 920 27.64 -14.26 -2.36
N ASP A 921 27.73 -15.44 -2.93
CA ASP A 921 27.58 -15.67 -4.37
C ASP A 921 26.11 -15.61 -4.83
N LEU A 922 25.16 -15.63 -3.88
CA LEU A 922 23.73 -15.55 -4.15
C LEU A 922 23.36 -14.09 -4.42
N SER A 923 22.89 -13.79 -5.65
CA SER A 923 22.40 -12.47 -6.06
C SER A 923 20.93 -12.27 -5.69
N ALA A 924 20.12 -13.32 -5.76
CA ALA A 924 18.71 -13.31 -5.38
C ALA A 924 18.20 -14.72 -5.10
N CYS A 925 17.14 -14.82 -4.33
CA CYS A 925 16.42 -16.07 -4.13
C CYS A 925 14.94 -15.84 -3.87
N LYS A 926 14.12 -16.89 -4.05
CA LYS A 926 12.68 -16.88 -3.76
C LYS A 926 12.15 -18.31 -3.64
N LEU A 927 11.26 -18.56 -2.68
CA LEU A 927 10.38 -19.74 -2.73
C LEU A 927 9.28 -19.55 -3.78
N LEU A 928 8.95 -20.62 -4.51
CA LEU A 928 8.08 -20.57 -5.70
C LEU A 928 6.58 -20.81 -5.43
N GLY A 929 6.18 -20.80 -4.16
CA GLY A 929 4.79 -20.96 -3.73
C GLY A 929 4.46 -20.04 -2.56
N ALA A 930 3.45 -20.41 -1.78
CA ALA A 930 2.98 -19.66 -0.62
C ALA A 930 4.03 -19.51 0.51
N GLY A 931 5.15 -20.22 0.44
CA GLY A 931 6.21 -20.16 1.44
C GLY A 931 6.29 -21.39 2.35
N GLY A 932 7.19 -21.33 3.33
CA GLY A 932 7.41 -22.36 4.35
C GLY A 932 8.18 -23.60 3.87
N GLY A 933 8.56 -23.68 2.58
CA GLY A 933 9.30 -24.80 2.00
C GLY A 933 8.98 -25.03 0.53
N GLY A 934 9.31 -26.22 0.00
CA GLY A 934 9.13 -26.56 -1.41
C GLY A 934 10.34 -26.24 -2.26
N TYR A 935 10.10 -25.72 -3.47
CA TYR A 935 11.16 -25.32 -4.38
C TYR A 935 11.56 -23.87 -4.21
N MET A 936 12.87 -23.62 -4.28
CA MET A 936 13.49 -22.31 -4.23
C MET A 936 14.24 -22.02 -5.53
N LEU A 937 14.01 -20.86 -6.10
CA LEU A 937 14.81 -20.28 -7.16
C LEU A 937 16.01 -19.59 -6.54
N LEU A 938 17.24 -19.94 -6.98
CA LEU A 938 18.48 -19.32 -6.54
C LEU A 938 19.14 -18.67 -7.75
N CYS A 939 19.41 -17.38 -7.70
CA CYS A 939 20.08 -16.62 -8.75
C CYS A 939 21.51 -16.31 -8.33
N ALA A 940 22.45 -16.54 -9.23
CA ALA A 940 23.86 -16.19 -9.07
C ALA A 940 24.26 -15.11 -10.07
N SER A 941 25.24 -14.29 -9.70
CA SER A 941 25.73 -13.21 -10.57
C SER A 941 26.52 -13.74 -11.77
N THR A 942 27.17 -14.90 -11.61
CA THR A 942 28.00 -15.54 -12.65
C THR A 942 27.84 -17.06 -12.64
N PRO A 943 28.18 -17.78 -13.71
CA PRO A 943 28.19 -19.24 -13.73
C PRO A 943 29.10 -19.87 -12.69
N SER A 944 30.27 -19.27 -12.43
CA SER A 944 31.22 -19.74 -11.38
C SER A 944 30.60 -19.57 -9.98
N ALA A 945 29.85 -18.46 -9.74
CA ALA A 945 29.12 -18.25 -8.49
C ALA A 945 28.02 -19.33 -8.30
N ALA A 946 27.28 -19.66 -9.36
CA ALA A 946 26.28 -20.72 -9.33
C ALA A 946 26.90 -22.09 -8.99
N THR A 947 28.05 -22.42 -9.56
CA THR A 947 28.83 -23.65 -9.24
C THR A 947 29.20 -23.69 -7.76
N ARG A 948 29.70 -22.59 -7.19
CA ARG A 948 30.06 -22.52 -5.76
C ARG A 948 28.85 -22.65 -4.85
N ILE A 949 27.71 -22.04 -5.21
CA ILE A 949 26.43 -22.21 -4.47
C ILE A 949 26.03 -23.69 -4.47
N LYS A 950 26.08 -24.34 -5.63
CA LYS A 950 25.76 -25.75 -5.78
C LYS A 950 26.65 -26.63 -4.88
N GLN A 951 27.96 -26.43 -4.93
CA GLN A 951 28.93 -27.18 -4.11
C GLN A 951 28.68 -27.00 -2.60
N ARG A 952 28.40 -25.76 -2.16
CA ARG A 952 28.15 -25.51 -0.74
C ARG A 952 26.87 -26.19 -0.23
N LEU A 953 25.79 -26.16 -0.99
CA LEU A 953 24.51 -26.74 -0.61
C LEU A 953 24.51 -28.28 -0.77
N GLU A 954 25.27 -28.85 -1.71
CA GLU A 954 25.47 -30.29 -1.83
C GLU A 954 26.35 -30.85 -0.70
N LYS A 955 27.36 -30.08 -0.26
CA LYS A 955 28.20 -30.46 0.88
C LYS A 955 27.48 -30.37 2.22
N ASN A 956 26.57 -29.39 2.38
CA ASN A 956 25.84 -29.12 3.60
C ASN A 956 24.32 -29.04 3.32
N PRO A 957 23.66 -30.15 2.93
CA PRO A 957 22.23 -30.12 2.66
C PRO A 957 21.44 -29.96 3.96
N PRO A 958 20.33 -29.20 3.97
CA PRO A 958 19.50 -28.99 5.17
C PRO A 958 18.85 -30.27 5.66
N ASN A 959 18.62 -31.23 4.78
CA ASN A 959 18.07 -32.55 5.07
C ASN A 959 18.34 -33.52 3.91
N ARG A 960 18.05 -34.82 4.13
CA ARG A 960 18.29 -35.89 3.14
C ARG A 960 17.46 -35.80 1.85
N LYS A 961 16.39 -35.03 1.81
CA LYS A 961 15.51 -34.85 0.66
C LYS A 961 15.89 -33.66 -0.22
N ALA A 962 16.68 -32.73 0.33
CA ALA A 962 17.12 -31.52 -0.37
C ALA A 962 18.02 -31.87 -1.55
N ARG A 963 17.78 -31.23 -2.70
CA ARG A 963 18.55 -31.49 -3.94
C ARG A 963 18.34 -30.40 -4.99
N PHE A 964 19.29 -30.25 -5.89
CA PHE A 964 19.11 -29.52 -7.13
C PHE A 964 18.29 -30.33 -8.13
N VAL A 965 17.46 -29.59 -8.91
CA VAL A 965 16.65 -30.19 -9.98
C VAL A 965 16.88 -29.38 -11.25
N GLU A 966 17.20 -30.06 -12.35
CA GLU A 966 17.30 -29.39 -13.64
C GLU A 966 15.92 -28.94 -14.12
N PHE A 967 15.85 -27.74 -14.69
CA PHE A 967 14.64 -27.25 -15.33
C PHE A 967 14.94 -26.68 -16.72
N ARG A 968 13.96 -26.78 -17.60
CA ARG A 968 13.99 -26.18 -18.92
C ARG A 968 12.66 -25.50 -19.20
N LEU A 969 12.69 -24.35 -19.85
CA LEU A 969 11.48 -23.71 -20.34
C LEU A 969 10.78 -24.61 -21.34
N LEU A 970 9.47 -24.66 -21.27
CA LEU A 970 8.62 -25.37 -22.22
C LEU A 970 7.95 -24.37 -23.14
N ASP A 971 8.13 -24.53 -24.46
CA ASP A 971 7.54 -23.67 -25.47
C ASP A 971 6.08 -24.05 -25.83
N ASN A 972 5.58 -25.16 -25.29
CA ASN A 972 4.19 -25.62 -25.47
C ASN A 972 3.41 -25.52 -24.16
N ALA A 973 2.10 -25.41 -24.26
CA ALA A 973 1.16 -25.56 -23.14
C ALA A 973 0.93 -27.05 -22.81
N VAL A 974 -0.16 -27.36 -22.10
CA VAL A 974 -0.60 -28.75 -21.91
C VAL A 974 -0.70 -29.45 -23.25
N ASP A 975 -0.06 -30.61 -23.37
CA ASP A 975 -0.08 -31.44 -24.56
C ASP A 975 -1.05 -32.58 -24.35
N VAL A 976 -1.98 -32.79 -25.30
CA VAL A 976 -3.00 -33.84 -25.25
C VAL A 976 -2.93 -34.65 -26.51
N SER A 977 -2.55 -35.91 -26.39
CA SER A 977 -2.52 -36.89 -27.48
C SER A 977 -3.53 -37.99 -27.27
N VAL A 978 -3.89 -38.68 -28.36
CA VAL A 978 -4.75 -39.87 -28.35
C VAL A 978 -3.96 -40.95 -29.08
N SER A 979 -3.72 -42.05 -28.43
CA SER A 979 -3.02 -43.21 -29.00
C SER A 979 -3.96 -44.37 -29.13
#